data_214a54f37fae7056aee63d3b63bacb4c
#
_entry.id   214a54f37fae7056aee63d3b63bacb4c
#
_cell.length_a   1.000
_cell.length_b   1.000
_cell.length_c   1.000
_cell.angle_alpha   90.00
_cell.angle_beta   90.00
_cell.angle_gamma   90.00
#
_symmetry.space_group_name_H-M   'P 1'
#
loop_
_entity.id
_entity.type
_entity.pdbx_description
1 polymer ?
#
loop_
_entity_poly.entity_id
_entity_poly.type
_entity_poly.pdbx_seq_one_letter_code
_entity_poly.pdbx_strand_id
1 'polypeptide(L)'
;MKKLLLSTLLAANGVAFAAPFVVQDIRVDGVQPATGEAIIANIPVKVGQRATDNDVANVVRQLFVQNLFDDVRATREGNTLVIKITERPIINKVDIVGNSAIPKDPLEQNLKANLINKGEVFDAQRLSAFKEALLEHYHSMGRYSAQIDTQTVRNENGGVDIKLDIKEGDVAYVKRINIEGNQAFSSKELIKRLDIQPDVSWWNIFQSSKFEQPAYNRDLENLRDFYLNQGYAKFALTGTDVQFSDDKKEVDLTYKISEGLPYHISAMQVVGNTGKLDKELSGALKGFEAGQLFRKSDLVKIEEELKEILGRNGYGAAKVDLYPVFDDENKTVRINFVVDAGTRMYVRKIRFEGNDVTADSTLRREMRQQEGAWLSTSAAALGKSRLERTGFYESVDLSYPVVEGTDDQVDLVYKIRERNTGSISFGIGYGTESGISYQAGIKQDNFLGMGSTISLNGTRNDYGTSVSLGYTEPYFTKDGVSLGGNVFYEDYDNSKNDNVASYKRRTYGVNGTLGFPVDENNSYYLGLGYTHDTIKNARREYNRELYVRSMNYPIDDNSDYYPRIKANDFDFSFGWNYNSLNRGYFPTEGSVASIGGRVTILGSDNKFYKISADFRNYYPLNREHKWVLSTKAGVSYANGFGGKLLPFYQNYSLGGIGSLRGFAYGGVGPLAIYRGDNGEFTHVNGDVVGGNAIATASVELIVPTPFVSEKFQHNVRTSFFVDAGSIWNTKWKKDVYPGLDNYKDYKRVRASAGIAFQWNSPIGPLVFSYAKPFKKYERDELEQFQFSIGGSF
;
A
#
# COMPACT_ATOMS: atom_id res chain seq x y z
N MET A 1 34.69 -48.57 -6.76
CA MET A 1 35.39 -49.49 -7.61
C MET A 1 34.43 -50.58 -8.06
N LYS A 2 33.99 -50.57 -9.31
CA LYS A 2 33.63 -51.73 -10.08
C LYS A 2 33.46 -51.26 -11.50
N LYS A 3 34.40 -51.62 -12.33
CA LYS A 3 34.46 -51.42 -13.77
C LYS A 3 33.34 -52.23 -14.43
N LEU A 4 32.53 -51.61 -15.26
CA LEU A 4 31.76 -52.32 -16.26
C LEU A 4 32.40 -52.05 -17.60
N LEU A 5 32.96 -53.11 -18.16
CA LEU A 5 33.44 -53.22 -19.55
C LEU A 5 32.23 -53.11 -20.49
N LEU A 6 32.23 -52.09 -21.35
CA LEU A 6 31.36 -52.00 -22.49
C LEU A 6 32.10 -52.64 -23.68
N SER A 7 31.67 -53.82 -24.06
CA SER A 7 32.15 -54.52 -25.25
C SER A 7 31.62 -53.84 -26.50
N THR A 8 32.48 -53.16 -27.22
CA THR A 8 32.23 -52.62 -28.55
C THR A 8 32.16 -53.80 -29.55
N LEU A 9 30.92 -54.09 -29.96
CA LEU A 9 30.71 -54.79 -31.22
C LEU A 9 30.63 -53.71 -32.33
N LEU A 10 31.78 -53.52 -33.01
CA LEU A 10 31.80 -52.84 -34.29
C LEU A 10 31.21 -53.83 -35.35
N ALA A 11 29.93 -53.68 -35.61
CA ALA A 11 29.35 -54.11 -36.85
C ALA A 11 29.66 -53.05 -37.91
N ALA A 12 30.67 -53.31 -38.71
CA ALA A 12 30.92 -52.52 -39.90
C ALA A 12 29.78 -52.79 -40.90
N ASN A 13 28.72 -52.04 -40.76
CA ASN A 13 27.76 -51.79 -41.84
C ASN A 13 28.36 -50.66 -42.68
N GLY A 14 28.84 -50.98 -43.86
CA GLY A 14 29.29 -49.94 -44.79
C GLY A 14 28.20 -48.93 -45.01
N VAL A 15 28.46 -47.66 -44.59
CA VAL A 15 27.60 -46.52 -44.99
C VAL A 15 27.82 -46.38 -46.49
N ALA A 16 26.91 -47.00 -47.28
CA ALA A 16 26.78 -46.68 -48.68
C ALA A 16 26.32 -45.21 -48.75
N PHE A 17 27.23 -44.30 -49.09
CA PHE A 17 26.87 -42.95 -49.47
C PHE A 17 25.94 -43.08 -50.69
N ALA A 18 24.65 -42.88 -50.48
CA ALA A 18 23.71 -42.91 -51.55
C ALA A 18 24.06 -41.80 -52.54
N ALA A 19 24.24 -42.16 -53.85
CA ALA A 19 24.57 -41.14 -54.82
C ALA A 19 23.50 -40.07 -54.87
N PRO A 20 23.88 -38.80 -55.11
CA PRO A 20 22.90 -37.72 -55.27
C PRO A 20 21.85 -38.06 -56.30
N PHE A 21 20.60 -37.83 -56.00
CA PHE A 21 19.48 -38.16 -56.92
C PHE A 21 18.69 -36.88 -57.26
N VAL A 22 18.07 -36.94 -58.47
CA VAL A 22 17.17 -35.88 -58.90
C VAL A 22 15.78 -36.20 -58.36
N VAL A 23 15.22 -35.30 -57.53
CA VAL A 23 13.91 -35.46 -56.95
C VAL A 23 12.86 -35.27 -58.02
N GLN A 24 12.16 -36.30 -58.39
CA GLN A 24 11.11 -36.29 -59.41
C GLN A 24 9.76 -36.02 -58.75
N ASP A 25 9.59 -36.42 -57.49
CA ASP A 25 8.34 -36.22 -56.75
C ASP A 25 8.63 -36.12 -55.26
N ILE A 26 7.76 -35.41 -54.49
CA ILE A 26 7.82 -35.31 -53.04
C ILE A 26 6.46 -35.71 -52.47
N ARG A 27 6.46 -36.78 -51.68
CA ARG A 27 5.24 -37.27 -51.01
C ARG A 27 5.35 -37.08 -49.53
N VAL A 28 4.31 -36.50 -48.94
CA VAL A 28 4.20 -36.32 -47.49
C VAL A 28 3.10 -37.23 -46.99
N ASP A 29 3.45 -38.17 -46.13
CA ASP A 29 2.52 -39.13 -45.55
C ASP A 29 2.32 -38.83 -44.06
N GLY A 30 1.10 -39.02 -43.54
CA GLY A 30 0.76 -38.92 -42.10
C GLY A 30 0.17 -37.56 -41.68
N VAL A 31 -0.09 -36.67 -42.62
CA VAL A 31 -0.72 -35.38 -42.43
C VAL A 31 -1.89 -35.20 -43.39
N GLN A 32 -2.74 -34.22 -43.12
CA GLN A 32 -3.82 -33.84 -44.06
C GLN A 32 -3.25 -33.28 -45.37
N PRO A 33 -3.92 -33.47 -46.53
CA PRO A 33 -3.40 -33.02 -47.83
C PRO A 33 -2.97 -31.56 -47.88
N ALA A 34 -3.74 -30.65 -47.31
CA ALA A 34 -3.43 -29.21 -47.27
C ALA A 34 -2.18 -28.92 -46.44
N THR A 35 -1.94 -29.65 -45.32
CA THR A 35 -0.74 -29.56 -44.50
C THR A 35 0.45 -30.13 -45.27
N GLY A 36 0.26 -31.23 -46.00
CA GLY A 36 1.30 -31.82 -46.86
C GLY A 36 1.78 -30.86 -47.95
N GLU A 37 0.86 -30.20 -48.64
CA GLU A 37 1.17 -29.17 -49.64
C GLU A 37 1.94 -27.98 -49.04
N ALA A 38 1.52 -27.50 -47.86
CA ALA A 38 2.21 -26.41 -47.14
C ALA A 38 3.65 -26.82 -46.75
N ILE A 39 3.87 -28.08 -46.34
CA ILE A 39 5.19 -28.62 -46.02
C ILE A 39 6.04 -28.67 -47.29
N ILE A 40 5.52 -29.19 -48.38
CA ILE A 40 6.25 -29.26 -49.66
C ILE A 40 6.66 -27.87 -50.13
N ALA A 41 5.78 -26.87 -49.96
CA ALA A 41 6.07 -25.49 -50.32
C ALA A 41 7.23 -24.90 -49.55
N ASN A 42 7.40 -25.26 -48.25
CA ASN A 42 8.34 -24.62 -47.34
C ASN A 42 9.67 -25.36 -47.08
N ILE A 43 9.80 -26.61 -47.51
CA ILE A 43 11.08 -27.35 -47.34
C ILE A 43 12.13 -26.92 -48.38
N PRO A 44 13.44 -27.05 -48.02
CA PRO A 44 14.54 -26.57 -48.88
C PRO A 44 14.76 -27.41 -50.15
N VAL A 45 14.23 -28.62 -50.23
CA VAL A 45 14.34 -29.50 -51.41
C VAL A 45 13.10 -29.32 -52.27
N LYS A 46 13.30 -29.13 -53.60
CA LYS A 46 12.21 -28.98 -54.57
C LYS A 46 12.28 -30.07 -55.66
N VAL A 47 11.15 -30.33 -56.27
CA VAL A 47 11.06 -31.21 -57.48
C VAL A 47 11.93 -30.65 -58.57
N GLY A 48 12.73 -31.51 -59.19
CA GLY A 48 13.72 -31.18 -60.19
C GLY A 48 15.13 -30.87 -59.65
N GLN A 49 15.30 -30.70 -58.36
CA GLN A 49 16.61 -30.50 -57.73
C GLN A 49 17.35 -31.80 -57.51
N ARG A 50 18.69 -31.70 -57.57
CA ARG A 50 19.57 -32.76 -57.16
C ARG A 50 19.77 -32.71 -55.69
N ALA A 51 19.28 -33.70 -54.92
CA ALA A 51 19.37 -33.79 -53.46
C ALA A 51 20.42 -34.81 -53.02
N THR A 52 21.11 -34.48 -51.94
CA THR A 52 22.04 -35.34 -51.22
C THR A 52 21.41 -35.77 -49.88
N ASP A 53 22.01 -36.78 -49.22
CA ASP A 53 21.54 -37.19 -47.88
C ASP A 53 21.60 -36.05 -46.85
N ASN A 54 22.51 -35.10 -47.01
CA ASN A 54 22.54 -33.91 -46.20
C ASN A 54 21.33 -32.99 -46.42
N ASP A 55 20.86 -32.83 -47.66
CA ASP A 55 19.69 -32.05 -47.98
C ASP A 55 18.44 -32.69 -47.38
N VAL A 56 18.32 -34.00 -47.45
CA VAL A 56 17.24 -34.77 -46.82
C VAL A 56 17.28 -34.62 -45.29
N ALA A 57 18.47 -34.71 -44.68
CA ALA A 57 18.64 -34.49 -43.24
C ALA A 57 18.29 -33.06 -42.83
N ASN A 58 18.54 -32.07 -43.69
CA ASN A 58 18.17 -30.68 -43.43
C ASN A 58 16.65 -30.50 -43.49
N VAL A 59 15.94 -31.18 -44.40
CA VAL A 59 14.48 -31.19 -44.41
C VAL A 59 13.94 -31.69 -43.05
N VAL A 60 14.46 -32.83 -42.59
CA VAL A 60 14.05 -33.39 -41.28
C VAL A 60 14.31 -32.39 -40.15
N ARG A 61 15.51 -31.81 -40.09
CA ARG A 61 15.87 -30.81 -39.04
C ARG A 61 14.97 -29.60 -39.10
N GLN A 62 14.70 -29.07 -40.30
CA GLN A 62 13.85 -27.86 -40.45
C GLN A 62 12.41 -28.12 -40.01
N LEU A 63 11.85 -29.28 -40.35
CA LEU A 63 10.50 -29.65 -39.91
C LEU A 63 10.48 -29.93 -38.41
N PHE A 64 11.49 -30.57 -37.86
CA PHE A 64 11.57 -30.89 -36.44
C PHE A 64 11.68 -29.62 -35.55
N VAL A 65 12.41 -28.59 -36.00
CA VAL A 65 12.55 -27.29 -35.31
C VAL A 65 11.20 -26.55 -35.17
N GLN A 66 10.23 -26.81 -36.04
CA GLN A 66 8.89 -26.18 -35.94
C GLN A 66 8.11 -26.66 -34.72
N ASN A 67 8.53 -27.73 -34.05
CA ASN A 67 7.93 -28.26 -32.83
C ASN A 67 6.45 -28.73 -32.99
N LEU A 68 6.00 -28.95 -34.21
CA LEU A 68 4.63 -29.35 -34.55
C LEU A 68 4.51 -30.90 -34.73
N PHE A 69 5.62 -31.59 -34.77
CA PHE A 69 5.66 -32.98 -35.13
C PHE A 69 6.35 -33.84 -34.05
N ASP A 70 5.79 -35.03 -33.76
CA ASP A 70 6.37 -36.01 -32.85
C ASP A 70 7.49 -36.84 -33.53
N ASP A 71 7.31 -37.17 -34.82
CA ASP A 71 8.30 -37.89 -35.61
C ASP A 71 8.29 -37.34 -37.05
N VAL A 72 9.46 -37.19 -37.60
CA VAL A 72 9.70 -36.80 -38.98
C VAL A 72 10.79 -37.71 -39.56
N ARG A 73 10.42 -38.49 -40.52
CA ARG A 73 11.35 -39.38 -41.26
C ARG A 73 11.31 -39.06 -42.71
N ALA A 74 12.45 -38.82 -43.30
CA ALA A 74 12.56 -38.63 -44.72
C ALA A 74 13.35 -39.80 -45.33
N THR A 75 12.78 -40.49 -46.31
CA THR A 75 13.37 -41.61 -46.99
C THR A 75 13.30 -41.43 -48.51
N ARG A 76 14.23 -42.01 -49.19
CA ARG A 76 14.25 -42.06 -50.65
C ARG A 76 13.58 -43.33 -51.16
N GLU A 77 12.58 -43.25 -51.98
CA GLU A 77 11.94 -44.34 -52.69
C GLU A 77 12.14 -44.11 -54.20
N GLY A 78 13.18 -44.73 -54.80
CA GLY A 78 13.54 -44.41 -56.17
C GLY A 78 14.02 -42.97 -56.35
N ASN A 79 13.26 -42.21 -57.12
CA ASN A 79 13.48 -40.75 -57.30
C ASN A 79 12.44 -39.88 -56.55
N THR A 80 11.62 -40.49 -55.70
CA THR A 80 10.65 -39.79 -54.84
C THR A 80 11.23 -39.59 -53.44
N LEU A 81 11.13 -38.36 -52.92
CA LEU A 81 11.40 -38.05 -51.52
C LEU A 81 10.10 -38.28 -50.72
N VAL A 82 10.11 -39.32 -49.86
CA VAL A 82 8.99 -39.63 -49.00
C VAL A 82 9.24 -39.10 -47.60
N ILE A 83 8.40 -38.17 -47.12
CA ILE A 83 8.46 -37.60 -45.81
C ILE A 83 7.30 -38.15 -45.01
N LYS A 84 7.61 -39.01 -44.03
CA LYS A 84 6.62 -39.55 -43.09
C LYS A 84 6.61 -38.70 -41.84
N ILE A 85 5.44 -38.16 -41.50
CA ILE A 85 5.25 -37.23 -40.39
C ILE A 85 4.21 -37.79 -39.44
N THR A 86 4.48 -37.65 -38.17
CA THR A 86 3.48 -37.83 -37.12
C THR A 86 3.24 -36.48 -36.44
N GLU A 87 2.06 -35.92 -36.65
CA GLU A 87 1.69 -34.67 -36.03
C GLU A 87 1.57 -34.81 -34.54
N ARG A 88 2.01 -33.81 -33.78
CA ARG A 88 1.73 -33.73 -32.36
C ARG A 88 0.23 -33.48 -32.12
N PRO A 89 -0.37 -34.20 -31.19
CA PRO A 89 -1.76 -34.02 -30.91
C PRO A 89 -2.04 -32.61 -30.31
N ILE A 90 -3.21 -32.07 -30.59
CA ILE A 90 -3.67 -30.80 -30.00
C ILE A 90 -4.33 -31.10 -28.66
N ILE A 91 -4.09 -30.23 -27.68
CA ILE A 91 -4.76 -30.28 -26.37
C ILE A 91 -6.24 -29.96 -26.56
N ASN A 92 -7.12 -30.91 -26.27
CA ASN A 92 -8.57 -30.73 -26.36
C ASN A 92 -9.15 -30.18 -25.03
N LYS A 93 -8.62 -30.69 -23.89
CA LYS A 93 -9.09 -30.31 -22.55
C LYS A 93 -7.96 -30.44 -21.55
N VAL A 94 -7.98 -29.54 -20.54
CA VAL A 94 -7.14 -29.64 -19.34
C VAL A 94 -8.06 -29.62 -18.13
N ASP A 95 -8.07 -30.69 -17.37
CA ASP A 95 -8.79 -30.82 -16.12
C ASP A 95 -7.84 -30.76 -14.93
N ILE A 96 -8.15 -29.90 -13.95
CA ILE A 96 -7.37 -29.77 -12.72
C ILE A 96 -8.29 -30.14 -11.56
N VAL A 97 -7.79 -31.05 -10.71
CA VAL A 97 -8.52 -31.53 -9.54
C VAL A 97 -7.61 -31.54 -8.32
N GLY A 98 -8.14 -31.17 -7.16
CA GLY A 98 -7.45 -31.26 -5.88
C GLY A 98 -6.64 -30.01 -5.47
N ASN A 99 -6.73 -28.92 -6.21
CA ASN A 99 -6.03 -27.65 -5.91
C ASN A 99 -6.87 -26.76 -4.96
N SER A 100 -6.71 -26.92 -3.67
CA SER A 100 -7.37 -26.09 -2.64
C SER A 100 -6.53 -24.88 -2.23
N ALA A 101 -5.21 -25.07 -2.10
CA ALA A 101 -4.29 -24.05 -1.64
C ALA A 101 -3.95 -23.01 -2.71
N ILE A 102 -4.01 -23.40 -3.98
CA ILE A 102 -3.81 -22.50 -5.11
C ILE A 102 -5.17 -22.30 -5.79
N PRO A 103 -5.70 -21.07 -5.87
CA PRO A 103 -6.94 -20.79 -6.59
C PRO A 103 -6.86 -21.23 -8.05
N LYS A 104 -8.02 -21.63 -8.61
CA LYS A 104 -8.10 -22.18 -9.97
C LYS A 104 -7.67 -21.17 -11.03
N ASP A 105 -8.11 -19.90 -10.92
CA ASP A 105 -7.87 -18.88 -11.93
C ASP A 105 -6.36 -18.56 -12.13
N PRO A 106 -5.54 -18.33 -11.09
CA PRO A 106 -4.09 -18.18 -11.24
C PRO A 106 -3.42 -19.42 -11.86
N LEU A 107 -3.90 -20.61 -11.52
CA LEU A 107 -3.33 -21.85 -12.05
C LEU A 107 -3.65 -22.01 -13.55
N GLU A 108 -4.87 -21.69 -13.97
CA GLU A 108 -5.26 -21.68 -15.39
C GLU A 108 -4.49 -20.62 -16.19
N GLN A 109 -4.27 -19.44 -15.63
CA GLN A 109 -3.43 -18.40 -16.24
C GLN A 109 -1.99 -18.86 -16.42
N ASN A 110 -1.45 -19.57 -15.45
CA ASN A 110 -0.09 -20.11 -15.52
C ASN A 110 0.01 -21.23 -16.56
N LEU A 111 -0.97 -22.12 -16.63
CA LEU A 111 -1.07 -23.13 -17.69
C LEU A 111 -1.09 -22.48 -19.07
N LYS A 112 -1.90 -21.43 -19.26
CA LYS A 112 -2.00 -20.68 -20.51
C LYS A 112 -0.66 -20.01 -20.88
N ALA A 113 0.01 -19.40 -19.90
CA ALA A 113 1.34 -18.79 -20.11
C ALA A 113 2.40 -19.82 -20.53
N ASN A 114 2.26 -21.07 -20.09
CA ASN A 114 3.11 -22.19 -20.48
C ASN A 114 2.60 -22.95 -21.74
N LEU A 115 1.60 -22.42 -22.44
CA LEU A 115 1.01 -23.03 -23.65
C LEU A 115 0.47 -24.44 -23.38
N ILE A 116 -0.10 -24.68 -22.20
CA ILE A 116 -0.76 -25.93 -21.80
C ILE A 116 -2.26 -25.66 -21.65
N ASN A 117 -2.91 -25.27 -22.72
CA ASN A 117 -4.34 -24.99 -22.73
C ASN A 117 -5.01 -25.54 -24.01
N LYS A 118 -6.32 -25.55 -24.00
CA LYS A 118 -7.11 -26.02 -25.14
C LYS A 118 -6.70 -25.30 -26.43
N GLY A 119 -6.44 -26.06 -27.49
CA GLY A 119 -6.06 -25.55 -28.79
C GLY A 119 -4.54 -25.50 -29.05
N GLU A 120 -3.72 -25.67 -28.02
CA GLU A 120 -2.27 -25.69 -28.16
C GLU A 120 -1.74 -27.11 -28.50
N VAL A 121 -0.56 -27.16 -29.09
CA VAL A 121 0.12 -28.41 -29.41
C VAL A 121 0.64 -29.06 -28.13
N PHE A 122 0.30 -30.31 -27.92
CA PHE A 122 0.75 -31.07 -26.75
C PHE A 122 2.25 -31.34 -26.81
N ASP A 123 2.92 -30.99 -25.72
CA ASP A 123 4.33 -31.27 -25.50
C ASP A 123 4.52 -31.90 -24.11
N ALA A 124 4.93 -33.16 -24.08
CA ALA A 124 5.12 -33.93 -22.86
C ALA A 124 6.24 -33.34 -21.97
N GLN A 125 7.31 -32.79 -22.58
CA GLN A 125 8.40 -32.18 -21.82
C GLN A 125 7.94 -30.90 -21.13
N ARG A 126 7.15 -30.08 -21.82
CA ARG A 126 6.55 -28.86 -21.27
C ARG A 126 5.58 -29.18 -20.13
N LEU A 127 4.74 -30.19 -20.27
CA LEU A 127 3.85 -30.67 -19.20
C LEU A 127 4.65 -31.18 -18.01
N SER A 128 5.74 -31.91 -18.21
CA SER A 128 6.61 -32.39 -17.15
C SER A 128 7.32 -31.23 -16.43
N ALA A 129 7.86 -30.26 -17.16
CA ALA A 129 8.47 -29.06 -16.59
C ALA A 129 7.48 -28.23 -15.76
N PHE A 130 6.26 -28.07 -16.26
CA PHE A 130 5.18 -27.43 -15.52
C PHE A 130 4.82 -28.15 -14.22
N LYS A 131 4.70 -29.48 -14.28
CA LYS A 131 4.47 -30.33 -13.11
C LYS A 131 5.55 -30.13 -12.05
N GLU A 132 6.83 -30.17 -12.44
CA GLU A 132 7.94 -29.97 -11.50
C GLU A 132 7.92 -28.55 -10.90
N ALA A 133 7.69 -27.53 -11.71
CA ALA A 133 7.59 -26.15 -11.22
C ALA A 133 6.40 -25.96 -10.26
N LEU A 134 5.27 -26.59 -10.55
CA LEU A 134 4.10 -26.55 -9.67
C LEU A 134 4.36 -27.33 -8.36
N LEU A 135 5.06 -28.45 -8.42
CA LEU A 135 5.45 -29.20 -7.22
C LEU A 135 6.42 -28.40 -6.36
N GLU A 136 7.41 -27.74 -6.97
CA GLU A 136 8.33 -26.82 -6.28
C GLU A 136 7.58 -25.65 -5.62
N HIS A 137 6.54 -25.14 -6.30
CA HIS A 137 5.69 -24.11 -5.72
C HIS A 137 4.93 -24.63 -4.49
N TYR A 138 4.38 -25.83 -4.50
CA TYR A 138 3.78 -26.46 -3.30
C TYR A 138 4.80 -26.65 -2.18
N HIS A 139 6.03 -27.07 -2.51
CA HIS A 139 7.10 -27.17 -1.53
C HIS A 139 7.45 -25.81 -0.93
N SER A 140 7.49 -24.75 -1.73
CA SER A 140 7.75 -23.38 -1.23
C SER A 140 6.68 -22.89 -0.27
N MET A 141 5.44 -23.41 -0.39
CA MET A 141 4.33 -23.15 0.55
C MET A 141 4.32 -24.11 1.76
N GLY A 142 5.36 -24.91 1.94
CA GLY A 142 5.50 -25.85 3.05
C GLY A 142 4.83 -27.20 2.86
N ARG A 143 4.36 -27.52 1.66
CA ARG A 143 3.64 -28.79 1.37
C ARG A 143 4.57 -29.81 0.72
N TYR A 144 5.47 -30.37 1.51
CA TYR A 144 6.54 -31.29 1.05
C TYR A 144 6.07 -32.70 0.73
N SER A 145 4.86 -33.05 1.14
CA SER A 145 4.19 -34.31 0.78
C SER A 145 3.29 -34.18 -0.45
N ALA A 146 3.28 -33.01 -1.12
CA ALA A 146 2.50 -32.81 -2.32
C ALA A 146 2.88 -33.79 -3.43
N GLN A 147 1.90 -34.27 -4.16
CA GLN A 147 2.04 -35.16 -5.32
C GLN A 147 1.14 -34.66 -6.44
N ILE A 148 1.65 -34.70 -7.66
CA ILE A 148 0.92 -34.31 -8.85
C ILE A 148 0.99 -35.46 -9.83
N ASP A 149 -0.16 -36.08 -10.06
CA ASP A 149 -0.30 -37.12 -11.06
C ASP A 149 -0.84 -36.52 -12.36
N THR A 150 -0.15 -36.77 -13.47
CA THR A 150 -0.57 -36.30 -14.78
C THR A 150 -1.03 -37.48 -15.60
N GLN A 151 -2.25 -37.42 -16.10
CA GLN A 151 -2.81 -38.40 -17.01
C GLN A 151 -3.08 -37.75 -18.36
N THR A 152 -2.59 -38.38 -19.43
CA THR A 152 -2.83 -37.92 -20.81
C THR A 152 -3.55 -39.02 -21.58
N VAL A 153 -4.74 -38.70 -22.09
CA VAL A 153 -5.57 -39.66 -22.84
C VAL A 153 -5.76 -39.15 -24.26
N ARG A 154 -5.36 -39.95 -25.27
CA ARG A 154 -5.69 -39.65 -26.67
C ARG A 154 -7.15 -40.02 -26.94
N ASN A 155 -7.91 -39.10 -27.52
CA ASN A 155 -9.29 -39.31 -27.90
C ASN A 155 -9.40 -39.74 -29.38
N GLU A 156 -10.57 -40.22 -29.76
CA GLU A 156 -10.87 -40.72 -31.10
C GLU A 156 -10.61 -39.68 -32.21
N ASN A 157 -10.67 -38.39 -31.87
CA ASN A 157 -10.44 -37.28 -32.78
C ASN A 157 -8.94 -36.89 -32.91
N GLY A 158 -8.02 -37.68 -32.35
CA GLY A 158 -6.56 -37.45 -32.43
C GLY A 158 -6.05 -36.36 -31.46
N GLY A 159 -6.92 -35.74 -30.68
CA GLY A 159 -6.53 -34.77 -29.60
C GLY A 159 -6.11 -35.50 -28.33
N VAL A 160 -5.55 -34.71 -27.39
CA VAL A 160 -5.15 -35.16 -26.05
C VAL A 160 -5.92 -34.42 -24.98
N ASP A 161 -6.52 -35.18 -24.08
CA ASP A 161 -7.07 -34.70 -22.82
C ASP A 161 -6.03 -34.87 -21.73
N ILE A 162 -5.77 -33.80 -20.99
CA ILE A 162 -4.82 -33.75 -19.88
C ILE A 162 -5.61 -33.65 -18.57
N LYS A 163 -5.31 -34.54 -17.62
CA LYS A 163 -5.81 -34.45 -16.26
C LYS A 163 -4.65 -34.26 -15.30
N LEU A 164 -4.68 -33.19 -14.51
CA LEU A 164 -3.79 -32.95 -13.40
C LEU A 164 -4.51 -33.27 -12.09
N ASP A 165 -4.11 -34.37 -11.44
CA ASP A 165 -4.65 -34.77 -10.14
C ASP A 165 -3.65 -34.39 -9.06
N ILE A 166 -4.02 -33.40 -8.27
CA ILE A 166 -3.16 -32.78 -7.29
C ILE A 166 -3.55 -33.27 -5.89
N LYS A 167 -2.63 -33.91 -5.23
CA LYS A 167 -2.70 -34.25 -3.81
C LYS A 167 -1.77 -33.30 -3.08
N GLU A 168 -2.34 -32.25 -2.51
CA GLU A 168 -1.56 -31.17 -1.90
C GLU A 168 -0.78 -31.59 -0.67
N GLY A 169 -1.23 -32.66 0.01
CA GLY A 169 -0.65 -33.09 1.27
C GLY A 169 -0.84 -32.08 2.41
N ASP A 170 -0.29 -32.41 3.56
CA ASP A 170 -0.31 -31.56 4.73
C ASP A 170 0.85 -30.56 4.70
N VAL A 171 0.69 -29.45 5.41
CA VAL A 171 1.76 -28.47 5.59
C VAL A 171 2.76 -29.00 6.62
N ALA A 172 4.05 -28.88 6.36
CA ALA A 172 5.11 -29.22 7.29
C ALA A 172 5.29 -28.14 8.34
N TYR A 173 5.38 -28.51 9.60
CA TYR A 173 5.58 -27.62 10.74
C TYR A 173 6.92 -27.82 11.40
N VAL A 174 7.60 -26.76 11.76
CA VAL A 174 8.86 -26.83 12.48
C VAL A 174 8.60 -27.17 13.94
N LYS A 175 9.10 -28.31 14.35
CA LYS A 175 8.99 -28.86 15.70
C LYS A 175 10.12 -28.36 16.60
N ARG A 176 11.36 -28.34 16.09
CA ARG A 176 12.54 -27.93 16.83
C ARG A 176 13.46 -27.09 15.96
N ILE A 177 14.09 -26.12 16.61
CA ILE A 177 15.20 -25.36 16.02
C ILE A 177 16.39 -25.47 16.95
N ASN A 178 17.47 -26.02 16.44
CA ASN A 178 18.76 -26.11 17.11
C ASN A 178 19.74 -25.10 16.50
N ILE A 179 20.48 -24.42 17.35
CA ILE A 179 21.58 -23.55 16.90
C ILE A 179 22.84 -24.07 17.57
N GLU A 180 23.82 -24.48 16.78
CA GLU A 180 25.10 -25.02 17.22
C GLU A 180 26.23 -24.02 16.96
N GLY A 181 27.10 -23.82 17.94
CA GLY A 181 28.24 -22.91 17.86
C GLY A 181 27.99 -21.52 18.44
N ASN A 182 26.78 -21.26 18.94
CA ASN A 182 26.46 -20.02 19.63
C ASN A 182 27.00 -20.03 21.09
N GLN A 183 27.82 -19.03 21.42
CA GLN A 183 28.37 -18.82 22.76
C GLN A 183 27.99 -17.45 23.31
N ALA A 184 27.95 -16.44 22.48
CA ALA A 184 27.68 -15.05 22.87
C ALA A 184 26.19 -14.78 23.15
N PHE A 185 25.30 -15.45 22.43
CA PHE A 185 23.85 -15.30 22.56
C PHE A 185 23.19 -16.66 22.76
N SER A 186 22.18 -16.70 23.61
CA SER A 186 21.46 -17.96 23.87
C SER A 186 20.63 -18.37 22.65
N SER A 187 20.49 -19.70 22.41
CA SER A 187 19.63 -20.21 21.31
C SER A 187 18.20 -19.65 21.41
N LYS A 188 17.66 -19.49 22.62
CA LYS A 188 16.34 -18.91 22.83
C LYS A 188 16.22 -17.45 22.36
N GLU A 189 17.28 -16.67 22.52
CA GLU A 189 17.33 -15.27 22.06
C GLU A 189 17.43 -15.22 20.54
N LEU A 190 18.24 -16.07 19.94
CA LEU A 190 18.41 -16.15 18.50
C LEU A 190 17.12 -16.62 17.81
N ILE A 191 16.49 -17.68 18.33
CA ILE A 191 15.23 -18.23 17.78
C ILE A 191 14.13 -17.16 17.74
N LYS A 192 14.02 -16.31 18.76
CA LYS A 192 13.02 -15.23 18.78
C LYS A 192 13.14 -14.23 17.62
N ARG A 193 14.28 -14.19 16.94
CA ARG A 193 14.56 -13.30 15.82
C ARG A 193 14.27 -13.93 14.46
N LEU A 194 13.97 -15.22 14.45
CA LEU A 194 13.61 -15.96 13.25
C LEU A 194 12.13 -15.74 12.91
N ASP A 195 11.83 -15.76 11.63
CA ASP A 195 10.44 -15.73 11.14
C ASP A 195 9.71 -17.03 11.50
N ILE A 196 10.44 -18.16 11.43
CA ILE A 196 9.93 -19.47 11.79
C ILE A 196 10.09 -19.69 13.28
N GLN A 197 9.01 -20.02 13.97
CA GLN A 197 9.00 -20.29 15.40
C GLN A 197 8.60 -21.75 15.67
N PRO A 198 9.34 -22.49 16.52
CA PRO A 198 8.88 -23.79 16.99
C PRO A 198 7.79 -23.59 18.03
N ASP A 199 6.94 -24.58 18.26
CA ASP A 199 5.95 -24.65 19.35
C ASP A 199 4.97 -23.45 19.43
N VAL A 200 4.27 -23.17 18.33
CA VAL A 200 3.20 -22.17 18.34
C VAL A 200 1.96 -22.76 19.01
N SER A 201 1.54 -22.15 20.14
CA SER A 201 0.34 -22.57 20.85
C SER A 201 -0.91 -22.45 19.97
N TRP A 202 -1.82 -23.42 20.06
CA TRP A 202 -3.05 -23.51 19.25
C TRP A 202 -3.95 -22.26 19.26
N TRP A 203 -3.86 -21.45 20.30
CA TRP A 203 -4.56 -20.16 20.42
C TRP A 203 -3.81 -18.99 19.78
N ASN A 204 -2.58 -19.19 19.37
CA ASN A 204 -1.78 -18.17 18.69
C ASN A 204 -1.92 -18.30 17.16
N ILE A 205 -3.09 -17.93 16.67
CA ILE A 205 -3.44 -18.01 15.23
C ILE A 205 -2.58 -17.12 14.33
N PHE A 206 -1.70 -16.32 14.91
CA PHE A 206 -0.90 -15.30 14.21
C PHE A 206 0.58 -15.63 14.07
N GLN A 207 1.10 -16.62 14.80
CA GLN A 207 2.43 -17.17 14.58
C GLN A 207 2.34 -18.45 13.77
N SER A 208 3.24 -18.63 12.84
CA SER A 208 3.30 -19.81 12.00
C SER A 208 4.55 -20.62 12.32
N SER A 209 4.37 -21.88 12.63
CA SER A 209 5.47 -22.86 12.66
C SER A 209 5.62 -23.57 11.31
N LYS A 210 4.96 -23.08 10.26
CA LYS A 210 5.07 -23.65 8.91
C LYS A 210 6.48 -23.54 8.38
N PHE A 211 6.99 -24.62 7.82
CA PHE A 211 8.27 -24.61 7.13
C PHE A 211 8.09 -24.19 5.67
N GLU A 212 8.32 -22.93 5.40
CA GLU A 212 8.28 -22.33 4.06
C GLU A 212 9.72 -21.95 3.63
N GLN A 213 10.16 -22.37 2.46
CA GLN A 213 11.52 -22.11 1.97
C GLN A 213 11.90 -20.62 1.94
N PRO A 214 10.99 -19.69 1.53
CA PRO A 214 11.29 -18.27 1.61
C PRO A 214 11.51 -17.74 3.04
N ALA A 215 10.74 -18.24 4.02
CA ALA A 215 10.92 -17.90 5.43
C ALA A 215 12.24 -18.44 5.98
N TYR A 216 12.57 -19.67 5.63
CA TYR A 216 13.83 -20.29 5.99
C TYR A 216 15.04 -19.50 5.46
N ASN A 217 15.01 -19.09 4.20
CA ASN A 217 16.10 -18.30 3.61
C ASN A 217 16.23 -16.93 4.31
N ARG A 218 15.12 -16.29 4.66
CA ARG A 218 15.14 -15.05 5.45
C ARG A 218 15.73 -15.27 6.84
N ASP A 219 15.47 -16.39 7.48
CA ASP A 219 16.02 -16.70 8.80
C ASP A 219 17.54 -16.81 8.76
N LEU A 220 18.12 -17.38 7.69
CA LEU A 220 19.57 -17.40 7.51
C LEU A 220 20.16 -15.98 7.42
N GLU A 221 19.52 -15.12 6.65
CA GLU A 221 19.93 -13.71 6.52
C GLU A 221 19.69 -12.94 7.83
N ASN A 222 18.59 -13.16 8.52
CA ASN A 222 18.29 -12.54 9.81
C ASN A 222 19.34 -12.86 10.87
N LEU A 223 19.77 -14.14 10.95
CA LEU A 223 20.86 -14.55 11.84
C LEU A 223 22.16 -13.87 11.46
N ARG A 224 22.51 -13.87 10.19
CA ARG A 224 23.73 -13.22 9.70
C ARG A 224 23.73 -11.73 9.99
N ASP A 225 22.67 -11.03 9.66
CA ASP A 225 22.53 -9.59 9.87
C ASP A 225 22.54 -9.25 11.36
N PHE A 226 21.91 -10.08 12.20
CA PHE A 226 21.96 -9.89 13.62
C PHE A 226 23.41 -9.90 14.15
N TYR A 227 24.18 -10.95 13.85
CA TYR A 227 25.57 -11.06 14.31
C TYR A 227 26.46 -9.95 13.74
N LEU A 228 26.32 -9.63 12.45
CA LEU A 228 27.07 -8.55 11.82
C LEU A 228 26.74 -7.18 12.44
N ASN A 229 25.52 -6.99 12.95
CA ASN A 229 25.11 -5.76 13.64
C ASN A 229 25.47 -5.75 15.13
N GLN A 230 25.89 -6.89 15.69
CA GLN A 230 26.41 -7.00 17.05
C GLN A 230 27.94 -7.00 17.11
N GLY A 231 28.62 -6.70 16.02
CA GLY A 231 30.06 -6.59 15.95
C GLY A 231 30.80 -7.83 15.41
N TYR A 232 30.12 -8.93 15.21
CA TYR A 232 30.74 -10.19 14.79
C TYR A 232 30.99 -10.20 13.28
N ALA A 233 31.93 -9.38 12.83
CA ALA A 233 32.20 -9.13 11.42
C ALA A 233 32.66 -10.38 10.63
N LYS A 234 33.19 -11.40 11.32
CA LYS A 234 33.59 -12.69 10.75
C LYS A 234 32.58 -13.81 11.00
N PHE A 235 31.33 -13.45 11.34
CA PHE A 235 30.28 -14.45 11.47
C PHE A 235 30.10 -15.25 10.19
N ALA A 236 30.01 -16.55 10.33
CA ALA A 236 29.76 -17.46 9.22
C ALA A 236 28.72 -18.52 9.62
N LEU A 237 27.82 -18.79 8.69
CA LEU A 237 26.95 -19.95 8.74
C LEU A 237 27.75 -21.14 8.13
N THR A 238 28.16 -22.08 8.98
CA THR A 238 29.02 -23.18 8.57
C THR A 238 28.27 -24.38 8.02
N GLY A 239 26.97 -24.45 8.26
CA GLY A 239 26.10 -25.48 7.73
C GLY A 239 24.66 -25.33 8.21
N THR A 240 23.77 -25.97 7.49
CA THR A 240 22.35 -26.10 7.84
C THR A 240 21.92 -27.53 7.62
N ASP A 241 21.03 -28.03 8.47
CA ASP A 241 20.42 -29.33 8.34
C ASP A 241 18.90 -29.21 8.50
N VAL A 242 18.18 -29.82 7.57
CA VAL A 242 16.71 -29.83 7.53
C VAL A 242 16.28 -31.28 7.52
N GLN A 243 15.74 -31.76 8.63
CA GLN A 243 15.31 -33.14 8.78
C GLN A 243 13.79 -33.21 8.85
N PHE A 244 13.19 -33.93 7.89
CA PHE A 244 11.76 -34.19 7.87
C PHE A 244 11.44 -35.51 8.58
N SER A 245 10.30 -35.54 9.24
CA SER A 245 9.66 -36.79 9.67
C SER A 245 9.30 -37.67 8.46
N ASP A 246 9.06 -38.95 8.68
CA ASP A 246 8.72 -39.90 7.61
C ASP A 246 7.45 -39.50 6.84
N ASP A 247 6.50 -38.90 7.52
CA ASP A 247 5.24 -38.40 6.96
C ASP A 247 5.35 -36.97 6.40
N LYS A 248 6.53 -36.35 6.48
CA LYS A 248 6.84 -34.96 6.04
C LYS A 248 5.96 -33.87 6.67
N LYS A 249 5.38 -34.13 7.84
CA LYS A 249 4.56 -33.16 8.56
C LYS A 249 5.32 -32.37 9.62
N GLU A 250 6.42 -32.89 10.11
CA GLU A 250 7.27 -32.24 11.09
C GLU A 250 8.68 -32.02 10.52
N VAL A 251 9.32 -30.93 10.93
CA VAL A 251 10.65 -30.54 10.50
C VAL A 251 11.49 -30.16 11.70
N ASP A 252 12.68 -30.72 11.81
CA ASP A 252 13.70 -30.30 12.73
C ASP A 252 14.76 -29.50 11.95
N LEU A 253 15.05 -28.28 12.39
CA LEU A 253 16.03 -27.39 11.79
C LEU A 253 17.27 -27.31 12.66
N THR A 254 18.47 -27.40 12.06
CA THR A 254 19.73 -27.16 12.76
C THR A 254 20.54 -26.13 11.98
N TYR A 255 20.91 -25.04 12.65
CA TYR A 255 21.79 -24.01 12.13
C TYR A 255 23.16 -24.15 12.80
N LYS A 256 24.21 -24.40 12.01
CA LYS A 256 25.61 -24.48 12.49
C LYS A 256 26.29 -23.16 12.19
N ILE A 257 26.72 -22.47 13.22
CA ILE A 257 27.33 -21.15 13.11
C ILE A 257 28.73 -21.10 13.70
N SER A 258 29.52 -20.17 13.18
CA SER A 258 30.76 -19.73 13.76
C SER A 258 30.66 -18.24 14.03
N GLU A 259 30.61 -17.86 15.31
CA GLU A 259 30.34 -16.46 15.68
C GLU A 259 31.54 -15.56 15.40
N GLY A 260 32.75 -16.06 15.60
CA GLY A 260 33.96 -15.24 15.62
C GLY A 260 34.05 -14.40 16.89
N LEU A 261 34.65 -13.24 16.79
CA LEU A 261 34.81 -12.28 17.88
C LEU A 261 34.25 -10.92 17.45
N PRO A 262 33.78 -10.09 18.38
CA PRO A 262 33.33 -8.75 18.07
C PRO A 262 34.51 -7.84 17.67
N TYR A 263 34.32 -7.06 16.61
CA TYR A 263 35.30 -6.10 16.10
C TYR A 263 34.81 -4.68 16.31
N HIS A 264 35.77 -3.78 16.53
CA HIS A 264 35.52 -2.33 16.59
C HIS A 264 36.18 -1.66 15.39
N ILE A 265 35.53 -0.61 14.89
CA ILE A 265 36.04 0.09 13.72
C ILE A 265 37.17 1.04 14.17
N SER A 266 38.39 0.80 13.67
CA SER A 266 39.54 1.66 13.96
C SER A 266 39.60 2.91 13.14
N ALA A 267 39.19 2.81 11.87
CA ALA A 267 39.17 3.95 10.94
C ALA A 267 38.18 3.67 9.78
N MET A 268 37.63 4.74 9.24
CA MET A 268 36.92 4.71 7.96
C MET A 268 37.56 5.72 7.01
N GLN A 269 37.68 5.35 5.75
CA GLN A 269 38.22 6.26 4.73
C GLN A 269 37.55 5.98 3.37
N VAL A 270 37.44 7.04 2.58
CA VAL A 270 37.05 6.98 1.17
C VAL A 270 38.33 7.02 0.36
N VAL A 271 38.47 6.09 -0.59
CA VAL A 271 39.66 5.96 -1.47
C VAL A 271 39.22 5.71 -2.90
N GLY A 272 40.10 5.97 -3.87
CA GLY A 272 39.84 5.72 -5.29
C GLY A 272 39.53 7.00 -6.08
N ASN A 273 38.76 6.85 -7.16
CA ASN A 273 38.35 7.94 -8.01
C ASN A 273 37.07 8.60 -7.47
N THR A 274 37.24 9.71 -6.76
CA THR A 274 36.12 10.44 -6.09
C THR A 274 35.38 11.42 -6.99
N GLY A 275 35.81 11.59 -8.24
CA GLY A 275 35.23 12.60 -9.14
C GLY A 275 35.42 14.06 -8.66
N LYS A 276 36.45 14.33 -7.86
CA LYS A 276 36.73 15.62 -7.19
C LYS A 276 35.75 16.02 -6.09
N LEU A 277 35.04 15.03 -5.50
CA LEU A 277 34.08 15.23 -4.42
C LEU A 277 34.65 14.79 -3.05
N ASP A 278 35.96 14.82 -2.88
CA ASP A 278 36.65 14.32 -1.68
C ASP A 278 36.10 14.92 -0.39
N LYS A 279 35.78 16.21 -0.43
CA LYS A 279 35.27 16.94 0.74
C LYS A 279 33.85 16.52 1.11
N GLU A 280 32.99 16.38 0.12
CA GLU A 280 31.60 15.97 0.29
C GLU A 280 31.50 14.50 0.75
N LEU A 281 32.26 13.63 0.10
CA LEU A 281 32.31 12.21 0.44
C LEU A 281 32.91 11.97 1.83
N SER A 282 33.99 12.69 2.19
CA SER A 282 34.53 12.67 3.56
C SER A 282 33.55 13.24 4.58
N GLY A 283 32.62 14.09 4.13
CA GLY A 283 31.55 14.63 4.96
C GLY A 283 30.59 13.57 5.46
N ALA A 284 30.30 12.55 4.67
CA ALA A 284 29.43 11.42 5.05
C ALA A 284 30.02 10.57 6.20
N LEU A 285 31.35 10.66 6.44
CA LEU A 285 32.00 9.96 7.53
C LEU A 285 32.06 10.74 8.85
N LYS A 286 31.54 11.97 8.92
CA LYS A 286 31.70 12.87 10.08
C LYS A 286 31.02 12.38 11.38
N GLY A 287 30.08 11.47 11.30
CA GLY A 287 29.43 10.87 12.46
C GLY A 287 30.17 9.66 13.06
N PHE A 288 31.31 9.30 12.47
CA PHE A 288 32.09 8.15 12.92
C PHE A 288 33.07 8.54 14.02
N GLU A 289 33.13 7.74 15.08
CA GLU A 289 34.14 7.81 16.14
C GLU A 289 34.94 6.51 16.18
N ALA A 290 36.27 6.60 16.20
CA ALA A 290 37.14 5.42 16.30
C ALA A 290 36.82 4.65 17.59
N GLY A 291 36.79 3.31 17.50
CA GLY A 291 36.40 2.43 18.60
C GLY A 291 34.89 2.07 18.62
N GLN A 292 34.08 2.59 17.73
CA GLN A 292 32.69 2.15 17.60
C GLN A 292 32.62 0.68 17.20
N LEU A 293 31.59 -0.02 17.70
CA LEU A 293 31.32 -1.39 17.34
C LEU A 293 31.03 -1.51 15.83
N PHE A 294 31.59 -2.52 15.18
CA PHE A 294 31.24 -2.84 13.80
C PHE A 294 29.75 -3.15 13.67
N ARG A 295 29.07 -2.47 12.76
CA ARG A 295 27.66 -2.71 12.44
C ARG A 295 27.47 -2.62 10.94
N LYS A 296 27.08 -3.75 10.32
CA LYS A 296 26.82 -3.82 8.87
C LYS A 296 25.80 -2.78 8.41
N SER A 297 24.73 -2.60 9.18
CA SER A 297 23.66 -1.65 8.84
C SER A 297 24.14 -0.20 8.75
N ASP A 298 25.10 0.19 9.58
CA ASP A 298 25.62 1.55 9.57
C ASP A 298 26.57 1.77 8.38
N LEU A 299 27.34 0.73 8.03
CA LEU A 299 28.22 0.76 6.87
C LEU A 299 27.45 0.80 5.54
N VAL A 300 26.36 0.04 5.43
CA VAL A 300 25.47 0.07 4.25
C VAL A 300 24.85 1.45 4.08
N LYS A 301 24.40 2.10 5.16
CA LYS A 301 23.88 3.46 5.09
C LYS A 301 24.92 4.46 4.58
N ILE A 302 26.17 4.36 5.06
CA ILE A 302 27.24 5.22 4.57
C ILE A 302 27.53 4.95 3.09
N GLU A 303 27.55 3.70 2.67
CA GLU A 303 27.74 3.32 1.26
C GLU A 303 26.63 3.92 0.39
N GLU A 304 25.38 3.83 0.82
CA GLU A 304 24.23 4.43 0.12
C GLU A 304 24.31 5.96 0.07
N GLU A 305 24.72 6.61 1.17
CA GLU A 305 24.93 8.05 1.23
C GLU A 305 26.05 8.49 0.28
N LEU A 306 27.16 7.76 0.21
CA LEU A 306 28.25 8.02 -0.74
C LEU A 306 27.76 7.89 -2.20
N LYS A 307 27.00 6.86 -2.53
CA LYS A 307 26.38 6.69 -3.85
C LYS A 307 25.41 7.83 -4.18
N GLU A 308 24.65 8.28 -3.20
CA GLU A 308 23.71 9.39 -3.37
C GLU A 308 24.45 10.71 -3.63
N ILE A 309 25.55 10.99 -2.89
CA ILE A 309 26.38 12.19 -3.12
C ILE A 309 26.94 12.17 -4.54
N LEU A 310 27.50 11.06 -4.99
CA LEU A 310 28.02 10.89 -6.35
C LEU A 310 26.91 11.07 -7.40
N GLY A 311 25.77 10.40 -7.18
CA GLY A 311 24.63 10.46 -8.10
C GLY A 311 24.03 11.87 -8.23
N ARG A 312 23.97 12.66 -7.14
CA ARG A 312 23.49 14.05 -7.20
C ARG A 312 24.43 14.96 -7.99
N ASN A 313 25.70 14.59 -8.10
CA ASN A 313 26.74 15.38 -8.77
C ASN A 313 27.05 14.92 -10.19
N GLY A 314 26.20 14.09 -10.79
CA GLY A 314 26.32 13.66 -12.19
C GLY A 314 26.95 12.29 -12.38
N TYR A 315 27.39 11.63 -11.35
CA TYR A 315 28.06 10.33 -11.43
C TYR A 315 27.05 9.18 -11.22
N GLY A 316 26.09 9.05 -12.13
CA GLY A 316 24.99 8.09 -12.01
C GLY A 316 25.39 6.62 -12.14
N ALA A 317 26.57 6.33 -12.69
CA ALA A 317 27.14 4.98 -12.80
C ALA A 317 28.24 4.69 -11.77
N ALA A 318 28.40 5.57 -10.78
CA ALA A 318 29.43 5.43 -9.76
C ALA A 318 29.28 4.12 -8.98
N LYS A 319 30.42 3.49 -8.67
CA LYS A 319 30.51 2.33 -7.83
C LYS A 319 31.15 2.68 -6.49
N VAL A 320 30.60 2.12 -5.44
CA VAL A 320 31.17 2.21 -4.09
C VAL A 320 31.19 0.80 -3.54
N ASP A 321 32.37 0.30 -3.27
CA ASP A 321 32.60 -1.04 -2.74
C ASP A 321 33.21 -0.93 -1.35
N LEU A 322 32.75 -1.76 -0.41
CA LEU A 322 33.20 -1.78 0.97
C LEU A 322 34.29 -2.86 1.15
N TYR A 323 35.48 -2.45 1.56
CA TYR A 323 36.61 -3.33 1.82
C TYR A 323 37.05 -3.25 3.29
N PRO A 324 36.71 -4.24 4.13
CA PRO A 324 37.17 -4.32 5.50
C PRO A 324 38.60 -4.89 5.55
N VAL A 325 39.46 -4.25 6.34
CA VAL A 325 40.81 -4.75 6.67
C VAL A 325 40.86 -5.06 8.14
N PHE A 326 40.96 -6.35 8.47
CA PHE A 326 40.91 -6.85 9.85
C PHE A 326 42.30 -6.87 10.51
N ASP A 327 42.34 -6.43 11.77
CA ASP A 327 43.45 -6.65 12.70
C ASP A 327 42.95 -7.60 13.80
N ASP A 328 43.32 -8.85 13.65
CA ASP A 328 42.86 -9.91 14.56
C ASP A 328 43.50 -9.87 15.95
N GLU A 329 44.69 -9.25 16.09
CA GLU A 329 45.38 -9.08 17.38
C GLU A 329 44.64 -8.04 18.24
N ASN A 330 44.28 -6.91 17.64
CA ASN A 330 43.63 -5.81 18.35
C ASN A 330 42.09 -5.87 18.28
N LYS A 331 41.49 -6.84 17.56
CA LYS A 331 40.04 -6.96 17.32
C LYS A 331 39.45 -5.69 16.70
N THR A 332 40.21 -5.11 15.79
CA THR A 332 39.77 -3.91 15.07
C THR A 332 39.65 -4.15 13.56
N VAL A 333 38.88 -3.32 12.92
CA VAL A 333 38.69 -3.35 11.46
C VAL A 333 38.77 -1.92 10.92
N ARG A 334 39.54 -1.75 9.87
CA ARG A 334 39.56 -0.52 9.08
C ARG A 334 38.64 -0.70 7.89
N ILE A 335 37.75 0.23 7.67
CA ILE A 335 36.81 0.20 6.55
C ILE A 335 37.28 1.14 5.44
N ASN A 336 37.50 0.61 4.27
CA ASN A 336 37.81 1.37 3.07
C ASN A 336 36.57 1.34 2.15
N PHE A 337 36.00 2.51 1.90
CA PHE A 337 35.01 2.68 0.83
C PHE A 337 35.78 3.03 -0.45
N VAL A 338 35.86 2.06 -1.35
CA VAL A 338 36.55 2.22 -2.64
C VAL A 338 35.56 2.77 -3.63
N VAL A 339 35.79 3.99 -4.04
CA VAL A 339 34.92 4.75 -4.95
C VAL A 339 35.49 4.73 -6.35
N ASP A 340 34.69 4.44 -7.33
CA ASP A 340 34.93 4.75 -8.74
C ASP A 340 33.75 5.59 -9.26
N ALA A 341 33.96 6.90 -9.34
CA ALA A 341 32.94 7.84 -9.80
C ALA A 341 32.56 7.61 -11.27
N GLY A 342 33.47 7.10 -12.08
CA GLY A 342 33.25 6.96 -13.53
C GLY A 342 33.16 8.31 -14.26
N THR A 343 32.42 8.35 -15.36
CA THR A 343 32.19 9.56 -16.17
C THR A 343 31.01 10.36 -15.65
N ARG A 344 31.15 11.68 -15.62
CA ARG A 344 30.06 12.57 -15.24
C ARG A 344 29.09 12.72 -16.39
N MET A 345 27.80 12.49 -16.14
CA MET A 345 26.76 12.39 -17.16
C MET A 345 25.87 13.62 -17.23
N TYR A 346 25.46 14.00 -18.42
CA TYR A 346 24.43 15.01 -18.70
C TYR A 346 23.13 14.32 -19.14
N VAL A 347 22.01 14.90 -18.75
CA VAL A 347 20.70 14.49 -19.27
C VAL A 347 20.43 15.23 -20.59
N ARG A 348 20.41 14.50 -21.69
CA ARG A 348 20.05 15.07 -23.00
C ARG A 348 18.55 15.31 -23.10
N LYS A 349 17.74 14.29 -22.83
CA LYS A 349 16.27 14.33 -22.93
C LYS A 349 15.62 13.47 -21.85
N ILE A 350 14.41 13.88 -21.47
CA ILE A 350 13.51 13.08 -20.64
C ILE A 350 12.41 12.54 -21.54
N ARG A 351 12.29 11.20 -21.62
CA ARG A 351 11.29 10.51 -22.45
C ARG A 351 10.36 9.70 -21.59
N PHE A 352 9.11 9.63 -22.00
CA PHE A 352 8.08 8.78 -21.42
C PHE A 352 7.64 7.78 -22.46
N GLU A 353 7.46 6.54 -22.03
CA GLU A 353 7.02 5.42 -22.87
C GLU A 353 5.87 4.69 -22.19
N GLY A 354 4.82 4.33 -22.94
CA GLY A 354 3.66 3.60 -22.44
C GLY A 354 2.58 4.48 -21.79
N ASN A 355 2.60 5.79 -22.03
CA ASN A 355 1.57 6.72 -21.59
C ASN A 355 0.54 6.96 -22.69
N ASP A 356 -0.32 5.98 -22.92
CA ASP A 356 -1.32 6.00 -23.99
C ASP A 356 -2.51 6.94 -23.70
N VAL A 357 -2.84 7.10 -22.41
CA VAL A 357 -3.93 7.97 -21.93
C VAL A 357 -3.39 9.27 -21.33
N THR A 358 -2.32 9.19 -20.54
CA THR A 358 -1.79 10.35 -19.81
C THR A 358 -1.00 11.27 -20.75
N ALA A 359 -1.34 12.55 -20.75
CA ALA A 359 -0.61 13.54 -21.53
C ALA A 359 0.85 13.68 -21.06
N ASP A 360 1.78 13.85 -21.99
CA ASP A 360 3.21 14.05 -21.70
C ASP A 360 3.45 15.23 -20.73
N SER A 361 2.69 16.31 -20.88
CA SER A 361 2.74 17.46 -19.96
C SER A 361 2.38 17.11 -18.52
N THR A 362 1.48 16.16 -18.33
CA THR A 362 1.06 15.66 -17.00
C THR A 362 2.19 14.89 -16.31
N LEU A 363 2.95 14.12 -17.07
CA LEU A 363 4.14 13.41 -16.57
C LEU A 363 5.30 14.37 -16.32
N ARG A 364 5.55 15.24 -17.27
CA ARG A 364 6.71 16.15 -17.26
C ARG A 364 6.70 17.14 -16.09
N ARG A 365 5.53 17.59 -15.66
CA ARG A 365 5.39 18.48 -14.49
C ARG A 365 5.80 17.83 -13.15
N GLU A 366 5.82 16.51 -13.09
CA GLU A 366 6.28 15.77 -11.91
C GLU A 366 7.82 15.65 -11.85
N MET A 367 8.50 15.94 -12.94
CA MET A 367 9.95 15.82 -13.01
C MET A 367 10.67 16.93 -12.24
N ARG A 368 11.76 16.53 -11.59
CA ARG A 368 12.67 17.45 -10.88
C ARG A 368 14.05 17.54 -11.54
N GLN A 369 14.40 16.54 -12.33
CA GLN A 369 15.55 16.60 -13.21
C GLN A 369 15.24 17.50 -14.42
N GLN A 370 16.19 18.31 -14.82
CA GLN A 370 16.09 19.14 -16.02
C GLN A 370 16.90 18.55 -17.15
N GLU A 371 16.41 18.72 -18.38
CA GLU A 371 17.17 18.44 -19.61
C GLU A 371 18.32 19.42 -19.75
N GLY A 372 19.45 18.96 -20.29
CA GLY A 372 20.67 19.77 -20.44
C GLY A 372 21.47 19.99 -19.14
N ALA A 373 21.00 19.50 -18.02
CA ALA A 373 21.70 19.57 -16.73
C ALA A 373 22.48 18.30 -16.43
N TRP A 374 23.37 18.37 -15.42
CA TRP A 374 23.99 17.18 -14.87
C TRP A 374 22.92 16.18 -14.40
N LEU A 375 23.18 14.89 -14.63
CA LEU A 375 22.32 13.84 -14.10
C LEU A 375 22.32 13.91 -12.57
N SER A 376 21.16 14.10 -11.98
CA SER A 376 20.95 13.87 -10.54
C SER A 376 20.09 12.63 -10.38
N THR A 377 20.70 11.53 -9.94
CA THR A 377 19.97 10.27 -9.75
C THR A 377 18.86 10.42 -8.71
N SER A 378 19.07 11.22 -7.66
CA SER A 378 18.05 11.54 -6.67
C SER A 378 16.90 12.37 -7.24
N ALA A 379 17.17 13.36 -8.09
CA ALA A 379 16.13 14.14 -8.75
C ALA A 379 15.33 13.30 -9.76
N ALA A 380 16.00 12.40 -10.48
CA ALA A 380 15.35 11.45 -11.38
C ALA A 380 14.50 10.42 -10.61
N ALA A 381 15.02 9.87 -9.51
CA ALA A 381 14.29 8.95 -8.64
C ALA A 381 13.09 9.65 -7.95
N LEU A 382 13.24 10.92 -7.57
CA LEU A 382 12.14 11.71 -7.03
C LEU A 382 11.03 11.88 -8.07
N GLY A 383 11.36 12.12 -9.33
CA GLY A 383 10.41 12.16 -10.44
C GLY A 383 9.63 10.84 -10.56
N LYS A 384 10.33 9.69 -10.53
CA LYS A 384 9.71 8.37 -10.49
C LYS A 384 8.75 8.24 -9.29
N SER A 385 9.21 8.52 -8.09
CA SER A 385 8.41 8.43 -6.85
C SER A 385 7.18 9.36 -6.89
N ARG A 386 7.28 10.54 -7.51
CA ARG A 386 6.15 11.45 -7.69
C ARG A 386 5.12 10.87 -8.64
N LEU A 387 5.55 10.28 -9.77
CA LEU A 387 4.65 9.57 -10.66
C LEU A 387 3.95 8.40 -9.95
N GLU A 388 4.69 7.56 -9.23
CA GLU A 388 4.13 6.44 -8.47
C GLU A 388 3.10 6.92 -7.42
N ARG A 389 3.37 8.02 -6.73
CA ARG A 389 2.46 8.61 -5.74
C ARG A 389 1.15 9.13 -6.33
N THR A 390 1.07 9.45 -7.63
CA THR A 390 -0.20 9.82 -8.26
C THR A 390 -1.21 8.68 -8.22
N GLY A 391 -0.72 7.44 -8.19
CA GLY A 391 -1.53 6.24 -8.23
C GLY A 391 -2.16 5.96 -9.61
N PHE A 392 -1.69 6.60 -10.68
CA PHE A 392 -2.22 6.42 -12.04
C PHE A 392 -1.56 5.25 -12.77
N TYR A 393 -0.48 4.70 -12.22
CA TYR A 393 0.38 3.71 -12.88
C TYR A 393 0.50 2.44 -12.04
N GLU A 394 0.59 1.28 -12.70
CA GLU A 394 0.93 0.00 -12.09
C GLU A 394 2.42 -0.07 -11.76
N SER A 395 3.26 0.41 -12.70
CA SER A 395 4.69 0.50 -12.52
C SER A 395 5.27 1.70 -13.27
N VAL A 396 6.36 2.23 -12.75
CA VAL A 396 7.19 3.24 -13.39
C VAL A 396 8.63 2.76 -13.30
N ASP A 397 9.21 2.38 -14.44
CA ASP A 397 10.59 1.96 -14.52
C ASP A 397 11.44 3.11 -15.06
N LEU A 398 12.59 3.37 -14.41
CA LEU A 398 13.50 4.43 -14.76
C LEU A 398 14.81 3.82 -15.25
N SER A 399 15.26 4.25 -16.40
CA SER A 399 16.54 3.83 -16.98
C SER A 399 17.31 5.03 -17.54
N TYR A 400 18.63 4.85 -17.70
CA TYR A 400 19.56 5.88 -18.11
C TYR A 400 20.38 5.40 -19.32
N PRO A 401 19.77 5.14 -20.49
CA PRO A 401 20.51 4.69 -21.66
C PRO A 401 21.50 5.80 -22.11
N VAL A 402 22.75 5.39 -22.29
CA VAL A 402 23.79 6.26 -22.86
C VAL A 402 23.43 6.58 -24.30
N VAL A 403 23.59 7.83 -24.69
CA VAL A 403 23.32 8.27 -26.05
C VAL A 403 24.39 7.77 -26.98
N GLU A 404 24.00 7.09 -28.06
CA GLU A 404 24.93 6.53 -29.04
C GLU A 404 25.86 7.61 -29.61
N GLY A 405 27.18 7.33 -29.63
CA GLY A 405 28.22 8.24 -30.08
C GLY A 405 28.63 9.29 -29.04
N THR A 406 28.21 9.18 -27.79
CA THR A 406 28.65 10.07 -26.70
C THR A 406 29.08 9.22 -25.49
N ASP A 407 30.03 9.76 -24.70
CA ASP A 407 30.52 9.09 -23.49
C ASP A 407 29.94 9.69 -22.19
N ASP A 408 29.28 10.88 -22.31
CA ASP A 408 28.86 11.70 -21.18
C ASP A 408 27.38 12.10 -21.22
N GLN A 409 26.58 11.61 -22.18
CA GLN A 409 25.18 11.94 -22.30
C GLN A 409 24.29 10.72 -22.10
N VAL A 410 23.21 10.91 -21.34
CA VAL A 410 22.16 9.93 -21.12
C VAL A 410 20.79 10.51 -21.46
N ASP A 411 19.90 9.69 -21.93
CA ASP A 411 18.48 9.98 -21.89
C ASP A 411 17.87 9.41 -20.61
N LEU A 412 16.98 10.15 -19.98
CA LEU A 412 16.14 9.58 -18.92
C LEU A 412 14.89 9.00 -19.57
N VAL A 413 14.69 7.72 -19.42
CA VAL A 413 13.52 7.02 -19.94
C VAL A 413 12.68 6.52 -18.78
N TYR A 414 11.48 7.08 -18.64
CA TYR A 414 10.45 6.59 -17.74
C TYR A 414 9.50 5.70 -18.53
N LYS A 415 9.64 4.38 -18.35
CA LYS A 415 8.73 3.40 -18.93
C LYS A 415 7.56 3.21 -17.98
N ILE A 416 6.38 3.55 -18.43
CA ILE A 416 5.16 3.63 -17.63
C ILE A 416 4.21 2.54 -18.06
N ARG A 417 3.58 1.92 -17.07
CA ARG A 417 2.45 1.04 -17.29
C ARG A 417 1.25 1.66 -16.62
N GLU A 418 0.32 2.15 -17.43
CA GLU A 418 -0.90 2.80 -16.94
C GLU A 418 -1.87 1.77 -16.36
N ARG A 419 -2.62 2.19 -15.34
CA ARG A 419 -3.72 1.41 -14.80
C ARG A 419 -5.05 2.10 -15.02
N ASN A 420 -6.14 1.35 -14.90
CA ASN A 420 -7.45 1.97 -14.87
C ASN A 420 -7.58 2.85 -13.60
N THR A 421 -7.86 4.14 -13.78
CA THR A 421 -7.98 5.14 -12.72
C THR A 421 -9.43 5.45 -12.36
N GLY A 422 -10.38 4.82 -13.03
CA GLY A 422 -11.79 4.86 -12.66
C GLY A 422 -12.10 3.88 -11.53
N SER A 423 -12.88 4.32 -10.55
CA SER A 423 -13.34 3.46 -9.46
C SER A 423 -14.81 3.70 -9.16
N ILE A 424 -15.52 2.62 -8.90
CA ILE A 424 -16.86 2.63 -8.35
C ILE A 424 -16.78 1.94 -6.99
N SER A 425 -17.26 2.59 -5.97
CA SER A 425 -17.24 2.07 -4.59
C SER A 425 -18.65 2.00 -4.03
N PHE A 426 -18.93 0.92 -3.32
CA PHE A 426 -20.12 0.78 -2.48
C PHE A 426 -19.67 0.31 -1.11
N GLY A 427 -20.23 0.93 -0.08
CA GLY A 427 -19.95 0.57 1.29
C GLY A 427 -21.22 0.53 2.13
N ILE A 428 -21.25 -0.42 3.05
CA ILE A 428 -22.25 -0.48 4.11
C ILE A 428 -21.48 -0.49 5.41
N GLY A 429 -21.82 0.40 6.32
CA GLY A 429 -21.21 0.50 7.62
C GLY A 429 -22.26 0.48 8.73
N TYR A 430 -21.81 0.25 9.94
CA TYR A 430 -22.60 0.41 11.13
C TYR A 430 -21.72 0.95 12.27
N GLY A 431 -22.22 1.88 13.01
CA GLY A 431 -21.51 2.45 14.16
C GLY A 431 -22.45 2.99 15.21
N THR A 432 -21.95 3.11 16.43
CA THR A 432 -22.72 3.63 17.56
C THR A 432 -23.13 5.09 17.36
N GLU A 433 -22.32 5.85 16.62
CA GLU A 433 -22.59 7.27 16.36
C GLU A 433 -23.53 7.52 15.17
N SER A 434 -23.44 6.71 14.13
CA SER A 434 -24.09 6.98 12.84
C SER A 434 -25.24 6.03 12.50
N GLY A 435 -25.40 4.98 13.30
CA GLY A 435 -26.29 3.88 12.94
C GLY A 435 -25.84 3.16 11.67
N ILE A 436 -26.80 2.67 10.87
CA ILE A 436 -26.49 2.05 9.58
C ILE A 436 -26.14 3.13 8.58
N SER A 437 -25.01 2.98 7.90
CA SER A 437 -24.57 3.89 6.85
C SER A 437 -24.39 3.16 5.51
N TYR A 438 -24.80 3.84 4.45
CA TYR A 438 -24.62 3.41 3.06
C TYR A 438 -23.79 4.46 2.36
N GLN A 439 -22.80 4.02 1.62
CA GLN A 439 -21.92 4.91 0.84
C GLN A 439 -21.87 4.40 -0.60
N ALA A 440 -21.91 5.32 -1.54
CA ALA A 440 -21.70 5.04 -2.95
C ALA A 440 -20.83 6.15 -3.54
N GLY A 441 -19.86 5.77 -4.34
CA GLY A 441 -18.95 6.73 -4.95
C GLY A 441 -18.53 6.29 -6.34
N ILE A 442 -18.39 7.28 -7.21
CA ILE A 442 -17.78 7.15 -8.54
C ILE A 442 -16.65 8.17 -8.55
N LYS A 443 -15.44 7.72 -8.85
CA LYS A 443 -14.26 8.57 -8.92
C LYS A 443 -13.48 8.22 -10.18
N GLN A 444 -13.08 9.24 -10.92
CA GLN A 444 -12.15 9.13 -12.04
C GLN A 444 -10.95 10.02 -11.75
N ASP A 445 -9.84 9.41 -11.43
CA ASP A 445 -8.54 10.07 -11.37
C ASP A 445 -7.94 10.17 -12.77
N ASN A 446 -7.00 11.06 -12.95
CA ASN A 446 -6.39 11.35 -14.26
C ASN A 446 -7.44 11.57 -15.36
N PHE A 447 -8.47 12.35 -15.06
CA PHE A 447 -9.56 12.62 -15.97
C PHE A 447 -9.06 13.23 -17.27
N LEU A 448 -9.35 12.61 -18.40
CA LEU A 448 -8.86 12.96 -19.75
C LEU A 448 -7.32 13.02 -19.88
N GLY A 449 -6.59 12.29 -19.03
CA GLY A 449 -5.13 12.27 -19.07
C GLY A 449 -4.45 13.51 -18.52
N MET A 450 -5.19 14.46 -17.95
CA MET A 450 -4.67 15.74 -17.47
C MET A 450 -4.23 15.71 -16.00
N GLY A 451 -4.42 14.58 -15.32
CA GLY A 451 -4.11 14.43 -13.90
C GLY A 451 -5.14 15.05 -12.96
N SER A 452 -6.25 15.56 -13.48
CA SER A 452 -7.36 16.05 -12.69
C SER A 452 -8.23 14.90 -12.18
N THR A 453 -9.00 15.15 -11.13
CA THR A 453 -9.92 14.18 -10.52
C THR A 453 -11.34 14.71 -10.56
N ILE A 454 -12.28 13.89 -10.98
CA ILE A 454 -13.72 14.12 -10.82
C ILE A 454 -14.30 13.03 -9.93
N SER A 455 -15.19 13.40 -9.00
CA SER A 455 -15.81 12.46 -8.09
C SER A 455 -17.25 12.82 -7.79
N LEU A 456 -18.11 11.79 -7.71
CA LEU A 456 -19.47 11.89 -7.22
C LEU A 456 -19.60 10.94 -6.04
N ASN A 457 -19.95 11.48 -4.87
CA ASN A 457 -20.08 10.70 -3.64
C ASN A 457 -21.48 10.92 -3.06
N GLY A 458 -22.06 9.85 -2.55
CA GLY A 458 -23.30 9.88 -1.79
C GLY A 458 -23.17 9.07 -0.52
N THR A 459 -23.65 9.61 0.59
CA THR A 459 -23.73 8.90 1.87
C THR A 459 -25.11 9.05 2.46
N ARG A 460 -25.59 8.01 3.12
CA ARG A 460 -26.82 8.03 3.90
C ARG A 460 -26.62 7.26 5.19
N ASN A 461 -27.01 7.88 6.29
CA ASN A 461 -27.01 7.25 7.61
C ASN A 461 -28.31 7.57 8.36
N ASP A 462 -28.40 7.21 9.63
CA ASP A 462 -29.61 7.45 10.44
C ASP A 462 -29.96 8.93 10.58
N TYR A 463 -28.98 9.82 10.50
CA TYR A 463 -29.17 11.26 10.69
C TYR A 463 -29.31 12.02 9.38
N GLY A 464 -28.99 11.45 8.23
CA GLY A 464 -29.16 12.20 7.02
C GLY A 464 -28.58 11.59 5.75
N THR A 465 -28.64 12.40 4.73
CA THR A 465 -28.12 12.08 3.39
C THR A 465 -27.24 13.22 2.91
N SER A 466 -26.09 12.91 2.36
CA SER A 466 -25.23 13.87 1.68
C SER A 466 -24.86 13.39 0.28
N VAL A 467 -24.80 14.31 -0.66
CA VAL A 467 -24.35 14.07 -2.04
C VAL A 467 -23.39 15.19 -2.41
N SER A 468 -22.26 14.84 -3.01
CA SER A 468 -21.28 15.82 -3.46
C SER A 468 -20.67 15.45 -4.81
N LEU A 469 -20.51 16.47 -5.67
CA LEU A 469 -19.78 16.40 -6.93
C LEU A 469 -18.56 17.28 -6.80
N GLY A 470 -17.38 16.66 -6.88
CA GLY A 470 -16.09 17.32 -6.75
C GLY A 470 -15.26 17.25 -8.04
N TYR A 471 -14.53 18.33 -8.29
CA TYR A 471 -13.48 18.38 -9.31
C TYR A 471 -12.22 18.99 -8.70
N THR A 472 -11.07 18.40 -9.02
CA THR A 472 -9.77 18.91 -8.56
C THR A 472 -8.76 18.87 -9.69
N GLU A 473 -8.16 20.02 -9.98
CA GLU A 473 -7.01 20.18 -10.87
C GLU A 473 -5.76 20.45 -10.03
N PRO A 474 -4.83 19.50 -9.89
CA PRO A 474 -3.66 19.68 -9.03
C PRO A 474 -2.62 20.67 -9.57
N TYR A 475 -2.67 20.97 -10.85
CA TYR A 475 -1.77 21.91 -11.50
C TYR A 475 -2.55 22.96 -12.33
N PHE A 476 -3.39 23.72 -11.64
CA PHE A 476 -4.08 24.87 -12.25
C PHE A 476 -3.09 25.91 -12.75
N THR A 477 -1.96 26.07 -12.07
CA THR A 477 -0.81 26.81 -12.54
C THR A 477 0.40 25.90 -12.74
N LYS A 478 1.37 26.33 -13.52
CA LYS A 478 2.61 25.57 -13.76
C LYS A 478 3.43 25.33 -12.49
N ASP A 479 3.30 26.20 -11.51
CA ASP A 479 3.99 26.11 -10.21
C ASP A 479 3.31 25.16 -9.22
N GLY A 480 2.25 24.46 -9.64
CA GLY A 480 1.56 23.45 -8.83
C GLY A 480 0.49 24.00 -7.89
N VAL A 481 0.01 25.24 -8.13
CA VAL A 481 -1.20 25.71 -7.43
C VAL A 481 -2.39 24.87 -7.91
N SER A 482 -3.08 24.23 -6.98
CA SER A 482 -4.25 23.42 -7.29
C SER A 482 -5.54 24.24 -7.24
N LEU A 483 -6.52 23.85 -8.06
CA LEU A 483 -7.88 24.37 -8.02
C LEU A 483 -8.84 23.20 -7.71
N GLY A 484 -9.53 23.29 -6.58
CA GLY A 484 -10.64 22.39 -6.24
C GLY A 484 -11.98 23.08 -6.34
N GLY A 485 -13.01 22.36 -6.72
CA GLY A 485 -14.40 22.81 -6.70
C GLY A 485 -15.32 21.69 -6.23
N ASN A 486 -16.35 22.03 -5.47
CA ASN A 486 -17.31 21.06 -4.94
C ASN A 486 -18.71 21.67 -4.93
N VAL A 487 -19.66 20.92 -5.46
CA VAL A 487 -21.12 21.20 -5.31
C VAL A 487 -21.68 20.13 -4.40
N PHE A 488 -22.43 20.52 -3.39
CA PHE A 488 -22.92 19.58 -2.39
C PHE A 488 -24.36 19.84 -1.98
N TYR A 489 -24.99 18.77 -1.54
CA TYR A 489 -26.33 18.77 -0.94
C TYR A 489 -26.30 17.90 0.31
N GLU A 490 -26.85 18.42 1.41
CA GLU A 490 -26.97 17.71 2.69
C GLU A 490 -28.38 17.88 3.25
N ASP A 491 -28.98 16.79 3.68
CA ASP A 491 -30.24 16.79 4.46
C ASP A 491 -29.96 16.10 5.78
N TYR A 492 -29.99 16.84 6.86
CA TYR A 492 -29.66 16.44 8.22
C TYR A 492 -30.85 16.54 9.14
N ASP A 493 -31.13 15.44 9.87
CA ASP A 493 -32.20 15.36 10.86
C ASP A 493 -31.64 14.71 12.13
N ASN A 494 -31.40 15.52 13.15
CA ASN A 494 -30.88 15.01 14.41
C ASN A 494 -31.98 14.60 15.41
N SER A 495 -33.25 14.58 14.99
CA SER A 495 -34.37 14.20 15.88
C SER A 495 -34.31 12.77 16.39
N LYS A 496 -33.44 11.92 15.78
CA LYS A 496 -33.16 10.54 16.23
C LYS A 496 -32.07 10.44 17.30
N ASN A 497 -31.37 11.54 17.57
CA ASN A 497 -30.37 11.57 18.64
C ASN A 497 -31.01 12.22 19.88
N ASP A 498 -31.31 11.40 20.88
CA ASP A 498 -31.95 11.82 22.11
C ASP A 498 -31.06 12.70 22.99
N ASN A 499 -29.76 12.80 22.68
CA ASN A 499 -28.81 13.59 23.48
C ASN A 499 -28.71 15.04 23.08
N VAL A 500 -29.27 15.42 21.91
CA VAL A 500 -29.13 16.78 21.38
C VAL A 500 -30.48 17.44 21.12
N ALA A 501 -30.53 18.72 21.30
CA ALA A 501 -31.72 19.49 20.96
C ALA A 501 -32.04 19.37 19.46
N SER A 502 -33.22 18.86 19.12
CA SER A 502 -33.59 18.48 17.77
C SER A 502 -33.82 19.65 16.81
N TYR A 503 -33.43 19.46 15.56
CA TYR A 503 -33.79 20.26 14.39
C TYR A 503 -33.54 19.49 13.09
N LYS A 504 -34.10 19.96 11.99
CA LYS A 504 -33.82 19.48 10.64
C LYS A 504 -33.15 20.57 9.84
N ARG A 505 -32.04 20.22 9.14
CA ARG A 505 -31.29 21.17 8.33
C ARG A 505 -31.12 20.61 6.92
N ARG A 506 -31.45 21.39 5.94
CA ARG A 506 -31.15 21.14 4.54
C ARG A 506 -30.18 22.19 4.06
N THR A 507 -29.08 21.74 3.52
CA THR A 507 -27.96 22.56 3.03
C THR A 507 -27.64 22.21 1.59
N TYR A 508 -27.46 23.21 0.75
CA TYR A 508 -26.79 23.02 -0.52
C TYR A 508 -25.85 24.19 -0.77
N GLY A 509 -24.81 23.89 -1.53
CA GLY A 509 -23.78 24.91 -1.74
C GLY A 509 -22.77 24.55 -2.82
N VAL A 510 -21.93 25.52 -3.08
CA VAL A 510 -20.78 25.40 -3.96
C VAL A 510 -19.57 26.04 -3.29
N ASN A 511 -18.43 25.42 -3.41
CA ASN A 511 -17.17 26.01 -2.98
C ASN A 511 -16.08 25.81 -4.02
N GLY A 512 -15.13 26.74 -4.04
CA GLY A 512 -13.92 26.66 -4.81
C GLY A 512 -12.72 26.94 -3.92
N THR A 513 -11.64 26.18 -4.08
CA THR A 513 -10.45 26.27 -3.22
C THR A 513 -9.19 26.27 -4.09
N LEU A 514 -8.30 27.21 -3.83
CA LEU A 514 -6.93 27.23 -4.34
C LEU A 514 -6.01 26.65 -3.28
N GLY A 515 -5.18 25.67 -3.67
CA GLY A 515 -4.17 25.07 -2.81
C GLY A 515 -2.77 25.46 -3.27
N PHE A 516 -1.94 25.92 -2.34
CA PHE A 516 -0.59 26.40 -2.58
C PHE A 516 0.41 25.47 -1.87
N PRO A 517 1.01 24.50 -2.57
CA PRO A 517 2.10 23.71 -1.99
C PRO A 517 3.35 24.58 -1.85
N VAL A 518 3.92 24.61 -0.66
CA VAL A 518 5.17 25.34 -0.37
C VAL A 518 6.36 24.40 -0.46
N ASP A 519 6.22 23.25 0.15
CA ASP A 519 7.19 22.16 0.11
C ASP A 519 6.47 20.80 0.20
N GLU A 520 7.21 19.71 0.35
CA GLU A 520 6.64 18.34 0.41
C GLU A 520 5.72 18.11 1.63
N ASN A 521 5.85 18.94 2.66
CA ASN A 521 5.10 18.80 3.91
C ASN A 521 4.11 19.93 4.17
N ASN A 522 4.31 21.12 3.59
CA ASN A 522 3.55 22.33 3.88
C ASN A 522 2.68 22.77 2.71
N SER A 523 1.43 23.10 3.00
CA SER A 523 0.51 23.71 2.04
C SER A 523 -0.39 24.73 2.70
N TYR A 524 -0.73 25.78 1.94
CA TYR A 524 -1.78 26.73 2.28
C TYR A 524 -2.97 26.57 1.36
N TYR A 525 -4.15 26.99 1.82
CA TYR A 525 -5.32 27.04 0.96
C TYR A 525 -6.13 28.33 1.21
N LEU A 526 -6.78 28.78 0.14
CA LEU A 526 -7.74 29.86 0.16
C LEU A 526 -9.00 29.37 -0.56
N GLY A 527 -10.17 29.68 -0.03
CA GLY A 527 -11.43 29.24 -0.59
C GLY A 527 -12.52 30.29 -0.56
N LEU A 528 -13.42 30.18 -1.52
CA LEU A 528 -14.68 30.92 -1.53
C LEU A 528 -15.82 29.93 -1.61
N GLY A 529 -16.88 30.18 -0.85
CA GLY A 529 -18.05 29.31 -0.79
C GLY A 529 -19.36 30.10 -0.80
N TYR A 530 -20.39 29.41 -1.29
CA TYR A 530 -21.76 29.80 -1.11
C TYR A 530 -22.54 28.65 -0.51
N THR A 531 -23.33 28.93 0.51
CA THR A 531 -24.17 27.95 1.22
C THR A 531 -25.57 28.50 1.41
N HIS A 532 -26.57 27.70 1.08
CA HIS A 532 -27.97 27.95 1.42
C HIS A 532 -28.42 26.94 2.48
N ASP A 533 -28.84 27.44 3.63
CA ASP A 533 -29.38 26.65 4.72
C ASP A 533 -30.90 26.85 4.85
N THR A 534 -31.61 25.76 5.07
CA THR A 534 -33.00 25.75 5.47
C THR A 534 -33.17 24.92 6.73
N ILE A 535 -33.54 25.55 7.83
CA ILE A 535 -33.75 24.86 9.10
C ILE A 535 -35.27 24.78 9.37
N LYS A 536 -35.72 23.61 9.83
CA LYS A 536 -37.10 23.30 10.17
C LYS A 536 -37.16 22.55 11.50
N ASN A 537 -38.32 22.57 12.12
CA ASN A 537 -38.62 21.83 13.34
C ASN A 537 -37.56 22.04 14.45
N ALA A 538 -37.03 23.27 14.51
CA ALA A 538 -36.15 23.64 15.59
C ALA A 538 -37.01 23.99 16.82
N ARG A 539 -36.86 23.16 17.87
CA ARG A 539 -37.59 23.38 19.13
C ARG A 539 -37.08 24.65 19.80
N ARG A 540 -38.00 25.45 20.37
CA ARG A 540 -37.66 26.69 21.05
C ARG A 540 -36.86 26.41 22.31
N GLU A 541 -35.65 26.93 22.34
CA GLU A 541 -34.76 26.95 23.49
C GLU A 541 -34.01 28.31 23.55
N TYR A 542 -33.44 28.62 24.68
CA TYR A 542 -32.91 29.95 24.99
C TYR A 542 -31.85 30.47 23.98
N ASN A 543 -30.83 29.64 23.64
CA ASN A 543 -29.77 30.10 22.74
C ASN A 543 -30.29 30.31 21.31
N ARG A 544 -31.21 29.46 20.86
CA ARG A 544 -31.88 29.60 19.57
C ARG A 544 -32.76 30.81 19.51
N GLU A 545 -33.50 31.12 20.60
CA GLU A 545 -34.31 32.31 20.73
C GLU A 545 -33.47 33.59 20.55
N LEU A 546 -32.30 33.65 21.17
CA LEU A 546 -31.37 34.77 21.02
C LEU A 546 -30.92 34.93 19.57
N TYR A 547 -30.58 33.83 18.87
CA TYR A 547 -30.20 33.87 17.47
C TYR A 547 -31.38 34.32 16.58
N VAL A 548 -32.55 33.71 16.72
CA VAL A 548 -33.73 33.98 15.89
C VAL A 548 -34.13 35.45 16.02
N ARG A 549 -34.13 36.02 17.25
CA ARG A 549 -34.33 37.43 17.50
C ARG A 549 -33.27 38.33 16.86
N SER A 550 -31.98 37.93 16.92
CA SER A 550 -30.89 38.70 16.32
C SER A 550 -31.02 38.79 14.79
N MET A 551 -31.70 37.84 14.19
CA MET A 551 -31.95 37.77 12.75
C MET A 551 -33.29 38.37 12.34
N ASN A 552 -34.11 38.86 13.29
CA ASN A 552 -35.44 39.40 13.07
C ASN A 552 -36.42 38.42 12.41
N TYR A 553 -36.27 37.12 12.63
CA TYR A 553 -37.26 36.15 12.19
C TYR A 553 -38.52 36.24 13.02
N PRO A 554 -39.71 36.10 12.41
CA PRO A 554 -40.98 36.09 13.14
C PRO A 554 -41.00 34.90 14.11
N ILE A 555 -41.51 35.13 15.31
CA ILE A 555 -41.69 34.13 16.36
C ILE A 555 -43.18 34.02 16.67
N ASP A 556 -43.71 32.80 16.59
CA ASP A 556 -45.06 32.50 17.07
C ASP A 556 -44.96 32.08 18.54
N ASP A 557 -45.48 32.91 19.41
CA ASP A 557 -45.43 32.67 20.86
C ASP A 557 -46.31 31.49 21.31
N ASN A 558 -47.22 31.02 20.46
CA ASN A 558 -48.08 29.86 20.73
C ASN A 558 -47.46 28.53 20.21
N SER A 559 -46.30 28.60 19.59
CA SER A 559 -45.62 27.40 19.03
C SER A 559 -44.38 27.06 19.83
N ASP A 560 -44.17 25.77 20.06
CA ASP A 560 -42.93 25.22 20.64
C ASP A 560 -41.77 25.13 19.65
N TYR A 561 -42.03 25.45 18.39
CA TYR A 561 -41.03 25.38 17.30
C TYR A 561 -40.91 26.72 16.60
N TYR A 562 -39.71 27.04 16.15
CA TYR A 562 -39.46 28.17 15.27
C TYR A 562 -40.02 27.90 13.87
N PRO A 563 -40.45 28.97 13.17
CA PRO A 563 -40.80 28.87 11.76
C PRO A 563 -39.57 28.47 10.95
N ARG A 564 -39.80 28.18 9.68
CA ARG A 564 -38.73 27.85 8.74
C ARG A 564 -37.73 29.01 8.66
N ILE A 565 -36.47 28.72 9.04
CA ILE A 565 -35.33 29.64 8.96
C ILE A 565 -34.60 29.36 7.63
N LYS A 566 -34.32 30.39 6.85
CA LYS A 566 -33.51 30.32 5.64
C LYS A 566 -32.36 31.30 5.75
N ALA A 567 -31.17 30.89 5.31
CA ALA A 567 -29.98 31.73 5.29
C ALA A 567 -29.15 31.46 4.05
N ASN A 568 -28.67 32.52 3.43
CA ASN A 568 -27.68 32.46 2.34
C ASN A 568 -26.38 33.05 2.86
N ASP A 569 -25.34 32.29 2.79
CA ASP A 569 -24.03 32.71 3.30
C ASP A 569 -22.98 32.58 2.22
N PHE A 570 -22.22 33.64 2.01
CA PHE A 570 -20.98 33.64 1.25
C PHE A 570 -19.83 33.64 2.24
N ASP A 571 -18.85 32.79 2.03
CA ASP A 571 -17.75 32.69 2.95
C ASP A 571 -16.37 32.64 2.25
N PHE A 572 -15.42 33.15 2.98
CA PHE A 572 -13.99 33.02 2.69
C PHE A 572 -13.37 32.07 3.69
N SER A 573 -12.62 31.10 3.19
CA SER A 573 -11.87 30.14 4.00
C SER A 573 -10.39 30.24 3.70
N PHE A 574 -9.57 29.97 4.72
CA PHE A 574 -8.12 29.94 4.60
C PHE A 574 -7.55 28.91 5.57
N GLY A 575 -6.38 28.42 5.28
CA GLY A 575 -5.69 27.54 6.22
C GLY A 575 -4.30 27.15 5.78
N TRP A 576 -3.63 26.52 6.74
CA TRP A 576 -2.32 25.93 6.62
C TRP A 576 -2.37 24.48 7.07
N ASN A 577 -1.73 23.60 6.30
CA ASN A 577 -1.59 22.18 6.63
C ASN A 577 -0.10 21.80 6.58
N TYR A 578 0.33 21.07 7.59
CA TYR A 578 1.63 20.43 7.68
C TYR A 578 1.44 18.92 7.85
N ASN A 579 2.17 18.11 7.09
CA ASN A 579 2.10 16.66 7.19
C ASN A 579 3.48 16.05 6.92
N SER A 580 4.09 15.44 7.94
CA SER A 580 5.34 14.72 7.86
C SER A 580 5.21 13.24 8.23
N LEU A 581 4.00 12.69 8.16
CA LEU A 581 3.77 11.30 8.51
C LEU A 581 4.55 10.35 7.60
N ASN A 582 5.18 9.35 8.19
CA ASN A 582 5.94 8.34 7.47
C ASN A 582 5.07 7.40 6.59
N ARG A 583 3.76 7.34 6.84
CA ARG A 583 2.78 6.55 6.05
C ARG A 583 1.36 7.07 6.27
N GLY A 584 0.51 6.88 5.26
CA GLY A 584 -0.87 7.38 5.30
C GLY A 584 -1.80 6.58 6.20
N TYR A 585 -1.51 5.27 6.38
CA TYR A 585 -2.32 4.39 7.20
C TYR A 585 -1.49 3.86 8.39
N PHE A 586 -2.06 3.92 9.59
CA PHE A 586 -1.38 3.57 10.85
C PHE A 586 0.03 4.19 11.00
N PRO A 587 0.18 5.51 10.90
CA PRO A 587 1.47 6.16 11.03
C PRO A 587 2.12 5.84 12.38
N THR A 588 3.44 5.77 12.38
CA THR A 588 4.26 5.48 13.56
C THR A 588 5.24 6.58 13.89
N GLU A 589 5.43 7.52 12.96
CA GLU A 589 6.35 8.63 13.09
C GLU A 589 5.86 9.84 12.30
N GLY A 590 6.19 11.03 12.78
CA GLY A 590 5.87 12.28 12.15
C GLY A 590 4.71 13.01 12.78
N SER A 591 4.39 14.17 12.24
CA SER A 591 3.38 15.08 12.77
C SER A 591 2.43 15.55 11.68
N VAL A 592 1.19 15.81 12.08
CA VAL A 592 0.21 16.57 11.29
C VAL A 592 -0.21 17.78 12.12
N ALA A 593 -0.19 18.94 11.50
CA ALA A 593 -0.72 20.16 12.09
C ALA A 593 -1.60 20.88 11.06
N SER A 594 -2.68 21.45 11.50
CA SER A 594 -3.52 22.29 10.66
C SER A 594 -4.05 23.49 11.44
N ILE A 595 -4.12 24.62 10.77
CA ILE A 595 -4.80 25.82 11.26
C ILE A 595 -5.73 26.25 10.13
N GLY A 596 -7.01 26.45 10.44
CA GLY A 596 -8.00 26.86 9.46
C GLY A 596 -8.95 27.91 9.99
N GLY A 597 -9.44 28.72 9.09
CA GLY A 597 -10.44 29.73 9.38
C GLY A 597 -11.48 29.81 8.26
N ARG A 598 -12.68 30.20 8.67
CA ARG A 598 -13.81 30.53 7.79
C ARG A 598 -14.50 31.79 8.32
N VAL A 599 -14.80 32.70 7.46
CA VAL A 599 -15.53 33.94 7.80
C VAL A 599 -16.57 34.20 6.72
N THR A 600 -17.78 34.55 7.15
CA THR A 600 -18.82 35.02 6.23
C THR A 600 -18.49 36.42 5.73
N ILE A 601 -18.70 36.64 4.43
CA ILE A 601 -18.38 37.91 3.75
C ILE A 601 -19.63 38.65 3.31
N LEU A 602 -19.44 39.74 2.60
CA LEU A 602 -20.54 40.62 2.13
C LEU A 602 -21.60 39.85 1.35
N GLY A 603 -22.88 40.14 1.58
CA GLY A 603 -23.99 39.42 0.96
C GLY A 603 -24.54 38.29 1.79
N SER A 604 -23.88 37.90 2.90
CA SER A 604 -24.33 36.84 3.79
C SER A 604 -25.43 37.31 4.73
N ASP A 605 -26.44 36.47 4.93
CA ASP A 605 -27.48 36.69 5.94
C ASP A 605 -26.90 36.56 7.35
N ASN A 606 -26.02 35.57 7.57
CA ASN A 606 -25.29 35.43 8.84
C ASN A 606 -23.94 36.16 8.81
N LYS A 607 -23.49 36.57 9.99
CA LYS A 607 -22.18 37.20 10.17
C LYS A 607 -21.44 36.46 11.29
N PHE A 608 -20.59 35.52 10.93
CA PHE A 608 -19.81 34.73 11.87
C PHE A 608 -18.45 34.33 11.31
N TYR A 609 -17.55 33.93 12.19
CA TYR A 609 -16.28 33.31 11.86
C TYR A 609 -16.04 32.06 12.70
N LYS A 610 -15.24 31.16 12.18
CA LYS A 610 -14.77 29.97 12.85
C LYS A 610 -13.26 29.87 12.66
N ILE A 611 -12.54 29.49 13.70
CA ILE A 611 -11.10 29.21 13.66
C ILE A 611 -10.88 27.88 14.36
N SER A 612 -10.05 27.03 13.77
CA SER A 612 -9.62 25.77 14.36
C SER A 612 -8.12 25.58 14.24
N ALA A 613 -7.55 24.89 15.21
CA ALA A 613 -6.18 24.40 15.16
C ALA A 613 -6.15 22.98 15.69
N ASP A 614 -5.58 22.07 14.90
CA ASP A 614 -5.47 20.68 15.22
C ASP A 614 -4.00 20.25 15.09
N PHE A 615 -3.55 19.41 16.02
CA PHE A 615 -2.21 18.87 16.04
C PHE A 615 -2.26 17.39 16.40
N ARG A 616 -1.48 16.59 15.69
CA ARG A 616 -1.28 15.17 15.98
C ARG A 616 0.18 14.82 15.75
N ASN A 617 0.77 14.09 16.68
CA ASN A 617 2.14 13.64 16.58
C ASN A 617 2.24 12.14 16.90
N TYR A 618 3.14 11.45 16.22
CA TYR A 618 3.51 10.06 16.47
C TYR A 618 5.01 9.99 16.71
N TYR A 619 5.38 9.54 17.89
CA TYR A 619 6.76 9.40 18.32
C TYR A 619 7.08 7.93 18.59
N PRO A 620 7.97 7.29 17.83
CA PRO A 620 8.37 5.91 18.05
C PRO A 620 9.23 5.84 19.33
N LEU A 621 8.84 4.97 20.26
CA LEU A 621 9.56 4.76 21.54
C LEU A 621 10.67 3.72 21.40
N ASN A 622 10.68 2.96 20.30
CA ASN A 622 11.71 2.00 19.98
C ASN A 622 12.08 2.05 18.49
N ARG A 623 13.26 1.56 18.13
CA ARG A 623 13.79 1.58 16.75
C ARG A 623 12.94 0.79 15.75
N GLU A 624 12.20 -0.20 16.23
CA GLU A 624 11.33 -1.04 15.39
C GLU A 624 9.95 -0.42 15.15
N HIS A 625 9.67 0.75 15.70
CA HIS A 625 8.39 1.45 15.64
C HIS A 625 7.18 0.61 16.09
N LYS A 626 7.43 -0.36 17.00
CA LYS A 626 6.39 -1.23 17.57
C LYS A 626 5.66 -0.55 18.74
N TRP A 627 6.35 0.31 19.47
CA TRP A 627 5.80 1.12 20.54
C TRP A 627 5.81 2.57 20.10
N VAL A 628 4.65 3.19 20.06
CA VAL A 628 4.49 4.55 19.54
C VAL A 628 3.65 5.35 20.53
N LEU A 629 4.15 6.51 20.90
CA LEU A 629 3.37 7.50 21.63
C LEU A 629 2.68 8.42 20.63
N SER A 630 1.35 8.44 20.64
CA SER A 630 0.56 9.38 19.85
C SER A 630 -0.04 10.45 20.76
N THR A 631 0.08 11.68 20.34
CA THR A 631 -0.56 12.82 21.02
C THR A 631 -1.42 13.57 20.03
N LYS A 632 -2.63 13.97 20.45
CA LYS A 632 -3.57 14.74 19.66
C LYS A 632 -4.07 15.91 20.50
N ALA A 633 -4.16 17.08 19.92
CA ALA A 633 -4.77 18.26 20.51
C ALA A 633 -5.56 19.01 19.46
N GLY A 634 -6.74 19.51 19.83
CA GLY A 634 -7.59 20.30 18.95
C GLY A 634 -8.26 21.42 19.74
N VAL A 635 -8.30 22.59 19.13
CA VAL A 635 -9.05 23.73 19.67
C VAL A 635 -9.83 24.38 18.53
N SER A 636 -11.08 24.74 18.81
CA SER A 636 -11.89 25.48 17.85
C SER A 636 -12.73 26.54 18.56
N TYR A 637 -12.89 27.65 17.88
CA TYR A 637 -13.70 28.76 18.35
C TYR A 637 -14.51 29.35 17.20
N ALA A 638 -15.76 29.67 17.50
CA ALA A 638 -16.66 30.34 16.55
C ALA A 638 -17.41 31.49 17.26
N ASN A 639 -17.67 32.55 16.54
CA ASN A 639 -18.46 33.65 17.08
C ASN A 639 -19.14 34.48 15.98
N GLY A 640 -20.24 35.13 16.33
CA GLY A 640 -20.84 36.14 15.48
C GLY A 640 -20.14 37.48 15.56
N PHE A 641 -20.30 38.31 14.56
CA PHE A 641 -19.80 39.68 14.54
C PHE A 641 -20.84 40.64 13.95
N GLY A 642 -20.60 41.96 14.05
CA GLY A 642 -21.52 42.98 13.51
C GLY A 642 -22.90 42.95 14.12
N GLY A 643 -23.01 42.65 15.42
CA GLY A 643 -24.29 42.59 16.13
C GLY A 643 -25.10 41.31 15.90
N LYS A 644 -24.57 40.35 15.11
CA LYS A 644 -25.20 39.03 14.87
C LYS A 644 -24.60 37.98 15.79
N LEU A 645 -25.40 36.98 16.14
CA LEU A 645 -24.95 35.82 16.89
C LEU A 645 -24.50 34.71 15.96
N LEU A 646 -23.66 33.78 16.47
CA LEU A 646 -23.37 32.55 15.79
C LEU A 646 -24.66 31.77 15.56
N PRO A 647 -24.92 31.28 14.33
CA PRO A 647 -26.06 30.39 14.11
C PRO A 647 -25.94 29.14 14.99
N PHE A 648 -27.00 28.75 15.68
CA PHE A 648 -26.99 27.61 16.61
C PHE A 648 -26.58 26.30 15.92
N TYR A 649 -26.88 26.13 14.64
CA TYR A 649 -26.52 24.98 13.83
C TYR A 649 -25.04 24.98 13.37
N GLN A 650 -24.29 26.00 13.78
CA GLN A 650 -22.83 26.10 13.61
C GLN A 650 -22.04 25.81 14.91
N ASN A 651 -22.75 25.51 16.01
CA ASN A 651 -22.13 25.11 17.26
C ASN A 651 -21.34 23.81 17.10
N TYR A 652 -20.30 23.66 17.89
CA TYR A 652 -19.56 22.40 18.02
C TYR A 652 -20.31 21.44 18.93
N SER A 653 -20.02 20.15 18.80
CA SER A 653 -20.45 19.08 19.69
C SER A 653 -19.24 18.28 20.20
N LEU A 654 -19.37 17.63 21.34
CA LEU A 654 -18.33 16.84 21.98
C LEU A 654 -18.91 15.51 22.45
N GLY A 655 -18.12 14.45 22.37
CA GLY A 655 -18.46 13.05 22.66
C GLY A 655 -18.35 12.20 21.43
N GLY A 656 -18.27 10.89 21.62
CA GLY A 656 -18.15 9.92 20.56
C GLY A 656 -16.72 9.47 20.28
N ILE A 657 -16.61 8.43 19.44
CA ILE A 657 -15.36 7.75 19.13
C ILE A 657 -14.32 8.64 18.42
N GLY A 658 -14.79 9.67 17.72
CA GLY A 658 -13.94 10.61 16.99
C GLY A 658 -13.37 11.76 17.83
N SER A 659 -13.93 12.06 19.01
CA SER A 659 -13.58 13.25 19.79
C SER A 659 -13.27 12.96 21.26
N LEU A 660 -14.19 12.39 22.03
CA LEU A 660 -14.05 12.08 23.45
C LEU A 660 -14.68 10.71 23.71
N ARG A 661 -13.88 9.67 23.69
CA ARG A 661 -14.33 8.29 23.85
C ARG A 661 -14.88 8.03 25.25
N GLY A 662 -15.89 7.18 25.36
CA GLY A 662 -16.56 6.87 26.61
C GLY A 662 -17.78 7.76 26.91
N PHE A 663 -17.98 8.82 26.13
CA PHE A 663 -19.17 9.67 26.15
C PHE A 663 -19.96 9.50 24.84
N ALA A 664 -21.28 9.53 24.92
CA ALA A 664 -22.13 9.42 23.74
C ALA A 664 -21.91 10.58 22.77
N TYR A 665 -22.16 10.35 21.49
CA TYR A 665 -22.02 11.37 20.46
C TYR A 665 -22.93 12.58 20.76
N GLY A 666 -22.31 13.76 20.88
CA GLY A 666 -23.03 14.99 21.26
C GLY A 666 -23.61 14.99 22.68
N GLY A 667 -23.25 13.98 23.50
CA GLY A 667 -23.86 13.77 24.82
C GLY A 667 -23.28 14.63 25.95
N VAL A 668 -22.40 15.59 25.64
CA VAL A 668 -21.78 16.46 26.65
C VAL A 668 -21.73 17.90 26.16
N GLY A 669 -21.96 18.85 27.08
CA GLY A 669 -21.84 20.27 26.78
C GLY A 669 -22.93 21.13 27.38
N PRO A 670 -23.06 22.39 26.89
CA PRO A 670 -24.15 23.30 27.29
C PRO A 670 -25.53 22.70 27.01
N LEU A 671 -26.40 22.78 28.00
CA LEU A 671 -27.73 22.16 27.93
C LEU A 671 -28.81 23.11 27.38
N ALA A 672 -29.82 22.55 26.75
CA ALA A 672 -30.99 23.26 26.28
C ALA A 672 -31.84 23.77 27.46
N ILE A 673 -32.30 25.02 27.38
CA ILE A 673 -33.28 25.58 28.29
C ILE A 673 -34.54 25.85 27.49
N TYR A 674 -35.56 25.06 27.75
CA TYR A 674 -36.87 25.17 27.08
C TYR A 674 -37.84 26.10 27.78
N ARG A 675 -38.87 26.50 27.08
CA ARG A 675 -39.96 27.26 27.66
C ARG A 675 -40.76 26.38 28.63
N GLY A 676 -41.03 26.91 29.80
CA GLY A 676 -42.03 26.37 30.73
C GLY A 676 -43.45 26.84 30.40
N ASP A 677 -44.43 26.36 31.15
CA ASP A 677 -45.85 26.66 30.98
C ASP A 677 -46.18 28.17 31.17
N ASN A 678 -45.34 28.88 31.92
CA ASN A 678 -45.42 30.32 32.09
C ASN A 678 -44.86 31.16 30.93
N GLY A 679 -44.35 30.48 29.88
CA GLY A 679 -43.74 31.12 28.73
C GLY A 679 -42.31 31.58 28.92
N GLU A 680 -41.68 31.37 30.10
CA GLU A 680 -40.31 31.71 30.40
C GLU A 680 -39.38 30.52 30.14
N PHE A 681 -38.10 30.76 29.81
CA PHE A 681 -37.08 29.71 29.61
C PHE A 681 -36.52 29.22 30.94
N THR A 682 -37.18 28.27 31.55
CA THR A 682 -36.85 27.76 32.89
C THR A 682 -36.71 26.26 32.96
N HIS A 683 -37.13 25.53 31.89
CA HIS A 683 -37.14 24.09 31.90
C HIS A 683 -35.86 23.53 31.26
N VAL A 684 -35.02 22.89 32.06
CA VAL A 684 -33.81 22.21 31.64
C VAL A 684 -34.07 20.71 31.55
N ASN A 685 -33.91 20.15 30.37
CA ASN A 685 -33.79 18.70 30.21
C ASN A 685 -32.33 18.29 29.94
N GLY A 686 -32.06 17.03 29.60
CA GLY A 686 -30.73 16.55 29.29
C GLY A 686 -30.18 16.92 27.92
N ASP A 687 -30.96 17.54 27.05
CA ASP A 687 -30.57 17.79 25.67
C ASP A 687 -29.43 18.81 25.58
N VAL A 688 -28.40 18.47 24.76
CA VAL A 688 -27.22 19.32 24.54
C VAL A 688 -27.45 20.23 23.33
N VAL A 689 -27.10 21.49 23.44
CA VAL A 689 -27.13 22.46 22.33
C VAL A 689 -25.76 22.71 21.69
N GLY A 690 -24.71 22.12 22.23
CA GLY A 690 -23.35 22.40 21.82
C GLY A 690 -22.83 23.76 22.33
N GLY A 691 -21.62 24.07 21.93
CA GLY A 691 -20.91 25.29 22.31
C GLY A 691 -20.21 25.95 21.14
N ASN A 692 -19.86 27.22 21.32
CA ASN A 692 -19.08 27.95 20.33
C ASN A 692 -17.56 27.84 20.53
N ALA A 693 -17.12 27.16 21.58
CA ALA A 693 -15.72 26.90 21.89
C ALA A 693 -15.54 25.47 22.36
N ILE A 694 -14.53 24.79 21.83
CA ILE A 694 -14.20 23.40 22.14
C ILE A 694 -12.68 23.23 22.23
N ALA A 695 -12.24 22.42 23.17
CA ALA A 695 -10.85 21.97 23.28
C ALA A 695 -10.82 20.48 23.60
N THR A 696 -9.98 19.76 22.90
CA THR A 696 -9.77 18.32 23.07
C THR A 696 -8.29 17.98 23.14
N ALA A 697 -7.95 16.97 23.91
CA ALA A 697 -6.60 16.42 23.97
C ALA A 697 -6.68 14.89 24.14
N SER A 698 -5.77 14.17 23.52
CA SER A 698 -5.65 12.73 23.65
C SER A 698 -4.18 12.35 23.71
N VAL A 699 -3.85 11.44 24.60
CA VAL A 699 -2.54 10.78 24.67
C VAL A 699 -2.81 9.29 24.53
N GLU A 700 -2.11 8.66 23.61
CA GLU A 700 -2.36 7.29 23.22
C GLU A 700 -1.05 6.52 23.09
N LEU A 701 -0.89 5.46 23.86
CA LEU A 701 0.22 4.54 23.75
C LEU A 701 -0.18 3.38 22.85
N ILE A 702 0.36 3.38 21.66
CA ILE A 702 0.20 2.29 20.68
C ILE A 702 1.20 1.20 21.03
N VAL A 703 0.70 -0.03 21.12
CA VAL A 703 1.46 -1.21 21.51
C VAL A 703 1.36 -2.28 20.43
N PRO A 704 2.32 -3.22 20.36
CA PRO A 704 2.17 -4.41 19.54
C PRO A 704 0.87 -5.12 19.88
N THR A 705 0.03 -5.38 18.88
CA THR A 705 -1.26 -6.07 19.11
C THR A 705 -0.97 -7.48 19.59
N PRO A 706 -1.42 -7.85 20.80
CA PRO A 706 -1.22 -9.20 21.33
C PRO A 706 -1.79 -10.26 20.38
N PHE A 707 -1.13 -11.41 20.31
CA PHE A 707 -1.58 -12.58 19.54
C PHE A 707 -1.63 -12.41 18.03
N VAL A 708 -1.12 -11.29 17.50
CA VAL A 708 -1.00 -11.04 16.05
C VAL A 708 0.46 -11.18 15.65
N SER A 709 0.73 -12.01 14.61
CA SER A 709 2.09 -12.15 14.08
C SER A 709 2.61 -10.85 13.47
N GLU A 710 3.92 -10.68 13.41
CA GLU A 710 4.57 -9.47 12.86
C GLU A 710 4.11 -9.14 11.45
N LYS A 711 3.87 -10.15 10.63
CA LYS A 711 3.39 -10.02 9.25
C LYS A 711 2.05 -9.28 9.16
N PHE A 712 1.17 -9.40 10.15
CA PHE A 712 -0.16 -8.76 10.16
C PHE A 712 -0.26 -7.55 11.08
N GLN A 713 0.80 -7.23 11.85
CA GLN A 713 0.82 -6.07 12.75
C GLN A 713 0.55 -4.74 12.01
N HIS A 714 0.89 -4.66 10.73
CA HIS A 714 0.64 -3.46 9.92
C HIS A 714 -0.84 -3.24 9.58
N ASN A 715 -1.68 -4.26 9.74
CA ASN A 715 -3.12 -4.19 9.49
C ASN A 715 -3.95 -3.95 10.75
N VAL A 716 -3.31 -4.00 11.93
CA VAL A 716 -3.99 -3.85 13.22
C VAL A 716 -3.27 -2.85 14.10
N ARG A 717 -4.00 -2.25 15.01
CA ARG A 717 -3.46 -1.31 15.99
C ARG A 717 -4.19 -1.48 17.31
N THR A 718 -3.47 -1.74 18.37
CA THR A 718 -3.98 -1.70 19.74
C THR A 718 -3.36 -0.53 20.47
N SER A 719 -4.15 0.19 21.22
CA SER A 719 -3.67 1.34 21.98
C SER A 719 -4.38 1.50 23.31
N PHE A 720 -3.66 2.03 24.28
CA PHE A 720 -4.21 2.55 25.54
C PHE A 720 -4.24 4.06 25.46
N PHE A 721 -5.33 4.66 25.85
CA PHE A 721 -5.50 6.11 25.69
C PHE A 721 -6.06 6.78 26.92
N VAL A 722 -5.79 8.07 26.99
CA VAL A 722 -6.45 9.02 27.91
C VAL A 722 -6.92 10.19 27.05
N ASP A 723 -8.23 10.43 27.06
CA ASP A 723 -8.87 11.53 26.38
C ASP A 723 -9.35 12.58 27.39
N ALA A 724 -9.24 13.84 27.01
CA ALA A 724 -9.79 14.94 27.76
C ALA A 724 -10.46 15.93 26.79
N GLY A 725 -11.57 16.51 27.20
CA GLY A 725 -12.28 17.47 26.39
C GLY A 725 -13.15 18.44 27.20
N SER A 726 -13.33 19.62 26.63
CA SER A 726 -14.21 20.63 27.16
C SER A 726 -14.91 21.36 26.01
N ILE A 727 -16.18 21.64 26.20
CA ILE A 727 -16.97 22.42 25.26
C ILE A 727 -17.82 23.42 26.06
N TRP A 728 -17.88 24.68 25.62
CA TRP A 728 -18.58 25.71 26.36
C TRP A 728 -19.14 26.79 25.45
N ASN A 729 -20.06 27.57 26.01
CA ASN A 729 -20.63 28.75 25.36
C ASN A 729 -20.03 30.04 25.97
N THR A 730 -19.33 30.84 25.17
CA THR A 730 -18.70 32.08 25.64
C THR A 730 -19.67 33.27 25.75
N LYS A 731 -20.87 33.16 25.17
CA LYS A 731 -21.87 34.22 25.12
C LYS A 731 -23.00 34.09 26.14
N TRP A 732 -22.93 33.11 26.99
CA TRP A 732 -23.91 32.90 28.04
C TRP A 732 -23.90 34.04 29.05
N LYS A 733 -25.06 34.67 29.30
CA LYS A 733 -25.20 35.73 30.30
C LYS A 733 -25.77 35.13 31.59
N LYS A 734 -24.98 35.11 32.64
CA LYS A 734 -25.36 34.57 33.95
C LYS A 734 -26.49 35.35 34.59
N ASP A 735 -26.57 36.65 34.31
CA ASP A 735 -27.50 37.61 34.95
C ASP A 735 -28.95 37.42 34.49
N VAL A 736 -29.19 36.69 33.39
CA VAL A 736 -30.54 36.50 32.83
C VAL A 736 -31.27 35.35 33.52
N TYR A 737 -30.56 34.41 34.11
CA TYR A 737 -31.13 33.24 34.77
C TYR A 737 -30.43 32.92 36.10
N PRO A 738 -30.70 33.72 37.17
CA PRO A 738 -30.16 33.39 38.49
C PRO A 738 -30.74 32.07 38.98
N GLY A 739 -29.89 31.15 39.32
CA GLY A 739 -30.25 29.81 39.82
C GLY A 739 -30.04 28.66 38.87
N LEU A 740 -29.73 28.90 37.57
CA LEU A 740 -29.36 27.87 36.63
C LEU A 740 -27.84 27.69 36.64
N ASP A 741 -27.34 26.69 37.36
CA ASP A 741 -25.93 26.53 37.60
C ASP A 741 -25.18 26.04 36.36
N ASN A 742 -24.22 26.83 35.89
CA ASN A 742 -23.19 26.51 34.89
C ASN A 742 -23.68 25.89 33.56
N TYR A 743 -24.80 26.32 32.99
CA TYR A 743 -25.31 25.86 31.70
C TYR A 743 -24.44 26.26 30.52
N LYS A 744 -23.56 27.23 30.66
CA LYS A 744 -22.53 27.52 29.65
C LYS A 744 -21.40 26.48 29.58
N ASP A 745 -21.35 25.60 30.55
CA ASP A 745 -20.37 24.53 30.70
C ASP A 745 -18.88 24.99 30.80
N TYR A 746 -18.70 26.22 31.16
CA TYR A 746 -17.38 26.84 31.30
C TYR A 746 -16.57 26.17 32.43
N LYS A 747 -15.28 25.89 32.15
CA LYS A 747 -14.36 25.18 33.03
C LYS A 747 -14.72 23.70 33.32
N ARG A 748 -15.67 23.13 32.65
CA ARG A 748 -16.00 21.71 32.81
C ARG A 748 -15.18 20.86 31.86
N VAL A 749 -14.09 20.28 32.36
CA VAL A 749 -13.27 19.33 31.60
C VAL A 749 -13.74 17.92 31.92
N ARG A 750 -14.03 17.14 30.90
CA ARG A 750 -14.32 15.70 31.00
C ARG A 750 -13.08 14.92 30.64
N ALA A 751 -12.94 13.73 31.20
CA ALA A 751 -11.84 12.85 30.86
C ALA A 751 -12.23 11.37 30.97
N SER A 752 -11.65 10.58 30.09
CA SER A 752 -11.81 9.13 30.05
C SER A 752 -10.48 8.45 29.79
N ALA A 753 -10.40 7.18 30.15
CA ALA A 753 -9.25 6.32 29.83
C ALA A 753 -9.78 4.98 29.33
N GLY A 754 -9.05 4.38 28.39
CA GLY A 754 -9.52 3.14 27.79
C GLY A 754 -8.52 2.45 26.90
N ILE A 755 -9.05 1.47 26.19
CA ILE A 755 -8.34 0.71 25.16
C ILE A 755 -9.08 0.83 23.84
N ALA A 756 -8.33 0.96 22.75
CA ALA A 756 -8.86 0.93 21.40
C ALA A 756 -8.16 -0.14 20.57
N PHE A 757 -8.96 -0.78 19.71
CA PHE A 757 -8.49 -1.73 18.72
C PHE A 757 -8.97 -1.30 17.34
N GLN A 758 -8.06 -1.23 16.39
CA GLN A 758 -8.34 -0.89 15.01
C GLN A 758 -7.82 -1.98 14.11
N TRP A 759 -8.62 -2.34 13.11
CA TRP A 759 -8.25 -3.35 12.13
C TRP A 759 -8.66 -2.91 10.72
N ASN A 760 -7.67 -2.84 9.83
CA ASN A 760 -7.93 -2.67 8.40
C ASN A 760 -8.27 -4.03 7.80
N SER A 761 -9.56 -4.38 7.88
CA SER A 761 -10.06 -5.67 7.43
C SER A 761 -10.38 -5.66 5.93
N PRO A 762 -10.52 -6.84 5.28
CA PRO A 762 -10.97 -6.93 3.89
C PRO A 762 -12.36 -6.32 3.61
N ILE A 763 -13.18 -6.19 4.65
CA ILE A 763 -14.53 -5.59 4.56
C ILE A 763 -14.55 -4.09 4.93
N GLY A 764 -13.38 -3.49 5.13
CA GLY A 764 -13.22 -2.10 5.52
C GLY A 764 -12.63 -1.93 6.93
N PRO A 765 -12.39 -0.69 7.35
CA PRO A 765 -11.85 -0.40 8.66
C PRO A 765 -12.83 -0.77 9.78
N LEU A 766 -12.34 -1.45 10.79
CA LEU A 766 -13.05 -1.76 12.02
C LEU A 766 -12.38 -1.03 13.18
N VAL A 767 -13.17 -0.36 14.00
CA VAL A 767 -12.69 0.32 15.20
C VAL A 767 -13.56 -0.06 16.38
N PHE A 768 -12.92 -0.49 17.45
CA PHE A 768 -13.56 -0.78 18.73
C PHE A 768 -12.87 0.01 19.82
N SER A 769 -13.64 0.58 20.71
CA SER A 769 -13.13 1.35 21.83
C SER A 769 -13.95 1.01 23.09
N TYR A 770 -13.24 0.74 24.17
CA TYR A 770 -13.83 0.68 25.50
C TYR A 770 -13.15 1.72 26.37
N ALA A 771 -13.96 2.65 26.91
CA ALA A 771 -13.47 3.75 27.70
C ALA A 771 -14.28 3.92 28.99
N LYS A 772 -13.58 4.17 30.08
CA LYS A 772 -14.17 4.50 31.36
C LYS A 772 -14.01 6.00 31.64
N PRO A 773 -15.10 6.79 31.64
CA PRO A 773 -15.05 8.16 32.10
C PRO A 773 -14.73 8.22 33.59
N PHE A 774 -13.61 8.89 33.94
CA PHE A 774 -13.22 9.09 35.33
C PHE A 774 -13.46 10.52 35.81
N LYS A 775 -13.67 11.46 34.87
CA LYS A 775 -14.10 12.82 35.16
C LYS A 775 -15.30 13.17 34.27
N LYS A 776 -16.45 13.24 34.89
CA LYS A 776 -17.75 13.49 34.27
C LYS A 776 -18.60 14.38 35.16
N TYR A 777 -19.67 14.90 34.60
CA TYR A 777 -20.62 15.74 35.34
C TYR A 777 -22.02 15.11 35.28
N GLU A 778 -22.88 15.56 36.17
CA GLU A 778 -24.29 15.18 36.15
C GLU A 778 -24.90 15.55 34.81
N ARG A 779 -25.70 14.66 34.22
CA ARG A 779 -26.33 14.79 32.90
C ARG A 779 -25.38 14.63 31.70
N ASP A 780 -24.12 14.24 31.89
CA ASP A 780 -23.30 13.75 30.77
C ASP A 780 -23.80 12.38 30.36
N GLU A 781 -24.07 12.20 29.08
CA GLU A 781 -24.45 10.92 28.52
C GLU A 781 -23.22 10.06 28.21
N LEU A 782 -23.23 8.83 28.74
CA LEU A 782 -22.08 7.94 28.68
C LEU A 782 -22.33 6.80 27.71
N GLU A 783 -21.32 6.51 26.91
CA GLU A 783 -21.27 5.36 26.02
C GLU A 783 -19.89 4.74 26.10
N GLN A 784 -19.70 3.79 27.02
CA GLN A 784 -18.38 3.24 27.33
C GLN A 784 -17.82 2.33 26.23
N PHE A 785 -18.69 1.59 25.54
CA PHE A 785 -18.29 0.75 24.42
C PHE A 785 -18.79 1.39 23.12
N GLN A 786 -17.84 1.74 22.26
CA GLN A 786 -18.12 2.38 20.99
C GLN A 786 -17.42 1.60 19.88
N PHE A 787 -18.08 1.46 18.74
CA PHE A 787 -17.50 0.79 17.61
C PHE A 787 -17.99 1.37 16.28
N SER A 788 -17.19 1.09 15.22
CA SER A 788 -17.55 1.38 13.85
C SER A 788 -17.01 0.32 12.92
N ILE A 789 -17.81 -0.07 11.96
CA ILE A 789 -17.52 -1.10 10.95
C ILE A 789 -17.75 -0.50 9.58
N GLY A 790 -16.73 -0.55 8.71
CA GLY A 790 -16.83 -0.08 7.33
C GLY A 790 -17.01 1.44 7.17
N GLY A 791 -16.97 2.22 8.24
CA GLY A 791 -17.03 3.67 8.22
C GLY A 791 -15.65 4.29 8.02
N SER A 792 -15.56 5.39 7.26
CA SER A 792 -14.37 6.25 7.24
C SER A 792 -14.43 7.22 8.43
N PHE A 793 -13.33 7.34 9.18
CA PHE A 793 -13.17 8.30 10.28
C PHE A 793 -12.36 9.52 9.86
#